data_fdc79002a22bdf88fad1cb1ac5e6816b
#
_entry.id   fdc79002a22bdf88fad1cb1ac5e6816b
#
_cell.length_a   1.000
_cell.length_b   1.000
_cell.length_c   1.000
_cell.angle_alpha   90.00
_cell.angle_beta   90.00
_cell.angle_gamma   90.00
#
_symmetry.space_group_name_H-M   'P 1'
#
loop_
_entity.id
_entity.type
_entity.pdbx_description
1 polymer ?
#
loop_
_entity_poly.entity_id
_entity_poly.type
_entity_poly.pdbx_seq_one_letter_code
_entity_poly.pdbx_strand_id
1 'polypeptide(L)'
;MKDSETRQANASPAVSEALHKVKRAGSRTCLCGVECFTLAWTAGLLAAFLSDLRVLLLLLAAGVAVMLRLTRKERLLLVFGAVLGAAVWLRYDAAVRQPLLALDGKQVICTGKITNIQSLQHDRTVYTLRTALNRHRVSLEWYADADIPPLQIGETVTLDAKMTRIQPDYRYNTAQTQAGKGRYLRIYKAALTGRLPAAGFSLTRVLHAYRQRMTERILAAMPEAEAGLFCAMLFGDKHLLTDDTAAAFRAAGIAHITVVSGLHLVFFCSVLAWMLRRLHVSARWIFLLHLPAILLFILLADPSVSEARAAVMLMLSQSAALFGRRSDTLRSLCIAMFLCTVTAPYVIGSVSFWLSVSGVFGIGVLAPFMTKRCGGSRLKNSFLSLCCVSAAIFPASALLCGQSSLLAPVCNLLLIPLCIAVIYFGFSLLLTGGLTGFLLPFAGMLCRLIRVAAAFAARLPFSKMVIGSRMLRLLIVLACIFLLYLMFAGIPPKQLAAAMLGTAVLIAGFSLILRIQARQEMRIAVLGGSKQAALVISADDETWITDLTDAPRNAQYTARYLKDSGIAGADMLLLSGMRAAAGYQQALGDLRVGAVTLRHAAAWRQDSRLCGQTPVFCGEETLRLSGDTFAAEISDDAVDLLWGSLHICICSPDAEPAPDADAVIRYGEAAECEIISNGRTYCGNNLLLRFAPDGGCKVTPAG
;
A
#
# COMPACT_ATOMS: atom_id res chain seq x y z
N MET A 1 -34.61 -34.18 35.15
CA MET A 1 -33.33 -34.58 34.51
C MET A 1 -33.22 -36.08 34.21
N LYS A 2 -34.31 -36.87 34.31
CA LYS A 2 -34.33 -38.30 33.96
C LYS A 2 -35.08 -38.64 32.67
N ASP A 3 -35.77 -37.67 32.05
CA ASP A 3 -36.58 -37.92 30.83
C ASP A 3 -35.88 -37.59 29.51
N SER A 4 -34.66 -37.05 29.54
CA SER A 4 -33.89 -36.75 28.33
C SER A 4 -32.93 -37.87 27.87
N GLU A 5 -32.60 -38.79 28.77
CA GLU A 5 -31.71 -39.94 28.44
C GLU A 5 -32.43 -41.13 27.84
N THR A 6 -33.73 -41.29 28.10
CA THR A 6 -34.54 -42.43 27.59
C THR A 6 -35.02 -42.22 26.15
N ARG A 7 -34.97 -41.03 25.59
CA ARG A 7 -35.30 -40.77 24.16
C ARG A 7 -34.17 -41.00 23.17
N GLN A 8 -32.94 -41.17 23.63
CA GLN A 8 -31.80 -41.46 22.73
C GLN A 8 -31.56 -42.96 22.43
N ALA A 9 -32.21 -43.86 23.17
CA ALA A 9 -31.99 -45.29 23.01
C ALA A 9 -32.83 -46.00 21.92
N ASN A 10 -33.80 -45.31 21.29
CA ASN A 10 -34.69 -45.89 20.28
C ASN A 10 -34.64 -45.29 18.90
N ALA A 11 -33.53 -44.63 18.54
CA ALA A 11 -33.32 -44.20 17.15
C ALA A 11 -32.92 -45.44 16.31
N SER A 12 -33.69 -45.76 15.28
CA SER A 12 -33.39 -46.88 14.38
C SER A 12 -31.98 -46.70 13.78
N PRO A 13 -31.26 -47.81 13.48
CA PRO A 13 -29.91 -47.76 12.90
C PRO A 13 -29.80 -46.84 11.67
N ALA A 14 -30.89 -46.76 10.88
CA ALA A 14 -30.97 -45.88 9.72
C ALA A 14 -30.95 -44.39 10.07
N VAL A 15 -31.55 -43.96 11.22
CA VAL A 15 -31.53 -42.56 11.68
C VAL A 15 -30.16 -42.20 12.27
N SER A 16 -29.50 -43.15 12.98
CA SER A 16 -28.14 -42.98 13.46
C SER A 16 -27.13 -42.86 12.31
N GLU A 17 -27.31 -43.68 11.26
CA GLU A 17 -26.48 -43.63 10.06
C GLU A 17 -26.74 -42.36 9.23
N ALA A 18 -27.99 -41.91 9.14
CA ALA A 18 -28.36 -40.62 8.54
C ALA A 18 -27.81 -39.44 9.34
N LEU A 19 -27.86 -39.47 10.68
CA LEU A 19 -27.23 -38.46 11.56
C LEU A 19 -25.69 -38.47 11.47
N HIS A 20 -25.08 -39.65 11.33
CA HIS A 20 -23.63 -39.76 11.06
C HIS A 20 -23.26 -39.28 9.65
N LYS A 21 -24.09 -39.53 8.63
CA LYS A 21 -23.93 -38.99 7.29
C LYS A 21 -24.13 -37.47 7.27
N VAL A 22 -25.12 -36.93 8.00
CA VAL A 22 -25.32 -35.46 8.16
C VAL A 22 -24.21 -34.83 8.98
N LYS A 23 -23.71 -35.46 10.06
CA LYS A 23 -22.52 -34.99 10.78
C LYS A 23 -21.24 -35.05 9.92
N ARG A 24 -21.06 -36.08 9.10
CA ARG A 24 -19.96 -36.17 8.13
C ARG A 24 -20.09 -35.17 6.97
N ALA A 25 -21.31 -34.87 6.51
CA ALA A 25 -21.55 -33.82 5.51
C ALA A 25 -21.40 -32.41 6.08
N GLY A 26 -21.72 -32.20 7.39
CA GLY A 26 -21.56 -30.90 8.05
C GLY A 26 -20.11 -30.51 8.42
N SER A 27 -19.13 -31.44 8.35
CA SER A 27 -17.73 -31.19 8.65
C SER A 27 -16.84 -31.02 7.42
N ARG A 28 -17.35 -31.26 6.21
CA ARG A 28 -16.65 -30.94 4.96
C ARG A 28 -17.11 -29.56 4.52
N THR A 29 -16.29 -28.55 4.74
CA THR A 29 -16.29 -27.32 3.94
C THR A 29 -15.92 -27.73 2.51
N CYS A 30 -16.88 -28.26 1.76
CA CYS A 30 -16.69 -28.60 0.36
C CYS A 30 -16.59 -27.26 -0.38
N LEU A 31 -15.38 -26.88 -0.76
CA LEU A 31 -15.18 -25.75 -1.67
C LEU A 31 -15.98 -26.07 -2.94
N CYS A 32 -16.81 -25.13 -3.38
CA CYS A 32 -17.53 -25.26 -4.63
C CYS A 32 -16.53 -25.17 -5.82
N GLY A 33 -16.89 -25.72 -6.97
CA GLY A 33 -16.03 -25.68 -8.14
C GLY A 33 -15.58 -24.27 -8.55
N VAL A 34 -16.40 -23.24 -8.33
CA VAL A 34 -16.05 -21.83 -8.58
C VAL A 34 -14.93 -21.34 -7.66
N GLU A 35 -14.98 -21.71 -6.39
CA GLU A 35 -14.00 -21.33 -5.38
C GLU A 35 -12.65 -21.99 -5.68
N CYS A 36 -12.66 -23.30 -5.96
CA CYS A 36 -11.48 -24.05 -6.35
C CYS A 36 -10.83 -23.46 -7.62
N PHE A 37 -11.62 -23.19 -8.65
CA PHE A 37 -11.15 -22.60 -9.89
C PHE A 37 -10.54 -21.22 -9.66
N THR A 38 -11.20 -20.33 -8.93
CA THR A 38 -10.73 -18.95 -8.71
C THR A 38 -9.46 -18.91 -7.85
N LEU A 39 -9.37 -19.75 -6.82
CA LEU A 39 -8.16 -19.85 -6.00
C LEU A 39 -6.98 -20.35 -6.84
N ALA A 40 -7.20 -21.35 -7.69
CA ALA A 40 -6.17 -21.86 -8.59
C ALA A 40 -5.78 -20.85 -9.67
N TRP A 41 -6.76 -20.16 -10.25
CA TRP A 41 -6.54 -19.06 -11.19
C TRP A 41 -5.65 -17.98 -10.58
N THR A 42 -5.98 -17.50 -9.35
CA THR A 42 -5.18 -16.48 -8.68
C THR A 42 -3.78 -17.00 -8.30
N ALA A 43 -3.65 -18.27 -7.94
CA ALA A 43 -2.35 -18.89 -7.68
C ALA A 43 -1.50 -18.99 -8.94
N GLY A 44 -2.09 -19.34 -10.08
CA GLY A 44 -1.40 -19.37 -11.39
C GLY A 44 -0.93 -17.99 -11.84
N LEU A 45 -1.79 -16.98 -11.73
CA LEU A 45 -1.42 -15.57 -11.96
C LEU A 45 -0.27 -15.13 -11.06
N LEU A 46 -0.35 -15.46 -9.75
CA LEU A 46 0.67 -15.08 -8.76
C LEU A 46 2.00 -15.78 -9.02
N ALA A 47 1.99 -17.05 -9.39
CA ALA A 47 3.17 -17.82 -9.75
C ALA A 47 3.89 -17.21 -10.98
N ALA A 48 3.13 -16.88 -12.01
CA ALA A 48 3.68 -16.23 -13.21
C ALA A 48 4.17 -14.80 -12.94
N PHE A 49 3.48 -14.06 -12.07
CA PHE A 49 3.85 -12.70 -11.67
C PHE A 49 5.15 -12.63 -10.85
N LEU A 50 5.32 -13.53 -9.88
CA LEU A 50 6.46 -13.50 -8.96
C LEU A 50 7.76 -14.02 -9.60
N SER A 51 7.65 -14.95 -10.58
CA SER A 51 8.78 -15.60 -11.28
C SER A 51 9.93 -16.11 -10.35
N ASP A 52 9.72 -16.12 -9.04
CA ASP A 52 10.66 -16.60 -8.03
C ASP A 52 10.42 -18.09 -7.80
N LEU A 53 11.44 -18.90 -8.10
CA LEU A 53 11.38 -20.36 -7.97
C LEU A 53 11.00 -20.82 -6.55
N ARG A 54 11.42 -20.09 -5.53
CA ARG A 54 11.13 -20.42 -4.12
C ARG A 54 9.64 -20.27 -3.79
N VAL A 55 9.03 -19.19 -4.26
CA VAL A 55 7.60 -18.94 -4.08
C VAL A 55 6.78 -19.92 -4.91
N LEU A 56 7.24 -20.23 -6.11
CA LEU A 56 6.63 -21.25 -6.97
C LEU A 56 6.63 -22.63 -6.29
N LEU A 57 7.74 -23.05 -5.69
CA LEU A 57 7.84 -24.31 -4.94
C LEU A 57 6.92 -24.33 -3.73
N LEU A 58 6.79 -23.23 -2.98
CA LEU A 58 5.86 -23.12 -1.85
C LEU A 58 4.41 -23.21 -2.28
N LEU A 59 4.04 -22.54 -3.38
CA LEU A 59 2.70 -22.61 -3.95
C LEU A 59 2.38 -24.00 -4.49
N LEU A 60 3.36 -24.68 -5.11
CA LEU A 60 3.25 -26.05 -5.55
C LEU A 60 3.04 -27.02 -4.38
N ALA A 61 3.85 -26.90 -3.31
CA ALA A 61 3.72 -27.74 -2.13
C ALA A 61 2.35 -27.54 -1.43
N ALA A 62 1.89 -26.31 -1.30
CA ALA A 62 0.57 -26.00 -0.77
C ALA A 62 -0.55 -26.55 -1.67
N GLY A 63 -0.40 -26.42 -2.98
CA GLY A 63 -1.32 -26.96 -3.98
C GLY A 63 -1.42 -28.49 -3.91
N VAL A 64 -0.29 -29.20 -3.80
CA VAL A 64 -0.25 -30.64 -3.64
C VAL A 64 -0.94 -31.09 -2.35
N ALA A 65 -0.65 -30.41 -1.22
CA ALA A 65 -1.29 -30.72 0.06
C ALA A 65 -2.82 -30.55 0.02
N VAL A 66 -3.31 -29.53 -0.69
CA VAL A 66 -4.75 -29.33 -0.91
C VAL A 66 -5.30 -30.38 -1.86
N MET A 67 -4.59 -30.69 -2.95
CA MET A 67 -5.01 -31.70 -3.95
C MET A 67 -5.24 -33.10 -3.36
N LEU A 68 -4.45 -33.50 -2.35
CA LEU A 68 -4.58 -34.80 -1.70
C LEU A 68 -5.94 -35.00 -1.00
N ARG A 69 -6.65 -33.91 -0.66
CA ARG A 69 -7.93 -33.93 0.05
C ARG A 69 -9.16 -33.69 -0.84
N LEU A 70 -8.95 -33.41 -2.13
CA LEU A 70 -9.99 -33.01 -3.07
C LEU A 70 -10.46 -34.15 -3.95
N THR A 71 -11.68 -34.02 -4.46
CA THR A 71 -12.25 -34.94 -5.46
C THR A 71 -11.54 -34.81 -6.83
N ARG A 72 -11.67 -35.82 -7.68
CA ARG A 72 -11.05 -35.81 -9.02
C ARG A 72 -11.47 -34.58 -9.87
N LYS A 73 -12.74 -34.18 -9.78
CA LYS A 73 -13.27 -33.01 -10.49
C LYS A 73 -12.64 -31.69 -9.98
N GLU A 74 -12.54 -31.54 -8.67
CA GLU A 74 -11.93 -30.35 -8.08
C GLU A 74 -10.45 -30.24 -8.42
N ARG A 75 -9.71 -31.36 -8.45
CA ARG A 75 -8.31 -31.39 -8.89
C ARG A 75 -8.14 -30.91 -10.31
N LEU A 76 -9.01 -31.37 -11.23
CA LEU A 76 -8.96 -30.91 -12.64
C LEU A 76 -9.24 -29.41 -12.76
N LEU A 77 -10.22 -28.88 -12.00
CA LEU A 77 -10.52 -27.45 -11.97
C LEU A 77 -9.36 -26.62 -11.41
N LEU A 78 -8.64 -27.15 -10.39
CA LEU A 78 -7.44 -26.49 -9.84
C LEU A 78 -6.32 -26.42 -10.88
N VAL A 79 -5.98 -27.52 -11.52
CA VAL A 79 -4.90 -27.53 -12.53
C VAL A 79 -5.28 -26.63 -13.70
N PHE A 80 -6.50 -26.76 -14.21
CA PHE A 80 -6.98 -25.95 -15.33
C PHE A 80 -6.98 -24.44 -14.98
N GLY A 81 -7.48 -24.07 -13.79
CA GLY A 81 -7.48 -22.68 -13.33
C GLY A 81 -6.06 -22.10 -13.21
N ALA A 82 -5.12 -22.86 -12.61
CA ALA A 82 -3.74 -22.41 -12.46
C ALA A 82 -3.03 -22.21 -13.80
N VAL A 83 -3.14 -23.18 -14.70
CA VAL A 83 -2.54 -23.11 -16.04
C VAL A 83 -3.12 -21.95 -16.85
N LEU A 84 -4.45 -21.81 -16.81
CA LEU A 84 -5.12 -20.73 -17.53
C LEU A 84 -4.77 -19.35 -16.97
N GLY A 85 -4.68 -19.21 -15.63
CA GLY A 85 -4.25 -17.98 -14.98
C GLY A 85 -2.83 -17.58 -15.37
N ALA A 86 -1.88 -18.52 -15.31
CA ALA A 86 -0.51 -18.28 -15.74
C ALA A 86 -0.43 -17.91 -17.24
N ALA A 87 -1.16 -18.61 -18.10
CA ALA A 87 -1.18 -18.34 -19.52
C ALA A 87 -1.72 -16.95 -19.86
N VAL A 88 -2.80 -16.53 -19.20
CA VAL A 88 -3.39 -15.18 -19.37
C VAL A 88 -2.41 -14.10 -18.92
N TRP A 89 -1.72 -14.31 -17.79
CA TRP A 89 -0.71 -13.37 -17.32
C TRP A 89 0.46 -13.23 -18.29
N LEU A 90 1.04 -14.36 -18.74
CA LEU A 90 2.16 -14.38 -19.69
C LEU A 90 1.77 -13.71 -21.02
N ARG A 91 0.57 -14.02 -21.53
CA ARG A 91 0.04 -13.38 -22.74
C ARG A 91 -0.12 -11.88 -22.57
N TYR A 92 -0.66 -11.43 -21.43
CA TYR A 92 -0.86 -10.02 -21.17
C TYR A 92 0.49 -9.28 -21.01
N ASP A 93 1.45 -9.88 -20.31
CA ASP A 93 2.81 -9.35 -20.17
C ASP A 93 3.47 -9.17 -21.55
N ALA A 94 3.50 -10.23 -22.35
CA ALA A 94 4.11 -10.21 -23.69
C ALA A 94 3.38 -9.30 -24.67
N ALA A 95 2.06 -9.29 -24.68
CA ALA A 95 1.29 -8.53 -25.65
C ALA A 95 1.11 -7.06 -25.29
N VAL A 96 1.03 -6.70 -24.00
CA VAL A 96 0.68 -5.34 -23.55
C VAL A 96 1.85 -4.65 -22.85
N ARG A 97 2.38 -5.27 -21.80
CA ARG A 97 3.37 -4.60 -20.96
C ARG A 97 4.72 -4.46 -21.60
N GLN A 98 5.29 -5.53 -22.16
CA GLN A 98 6.64 -5.49 -22.75
C GLN A 98 6.74 -4.49 -23.91
N PRO A 99 5.78 -4.42 -24.87
CA PRO A 99 5.82 -3.41 -25.93
C PRO A 99 5.70 -1.97 -25.42
N LEU A 100 5.01 -1.72 -24.29
CA LEU A 100 4.92 -0.41 -23.68
C LEU A 100 6.22 -0.03 -22.98
N LEU A 101 6.82 -0.95 -22.23
CA LEU A 101 8.11 -0.72 -21.58
C LEU A 101 9.24 -0.49 -22.57
N ALA A 102 9.17 -1.02 -23.78
CA ALA A 102 10.13 -0.75 -24.86
C ALA A 102 10.11 0.70 -25.36
N LEU A 103 9.14 1.52 -24.93
CA LEU A 103 9.08 2.95 -25.20
C LEU A 103 9.83 3.80 -24.17
N ASP A 104 10.38 3.18 -23.12
CA ASP A 104 11.14 3.88 -22.09
C ASP A 104 12.32 4.65 -22.68
N GLY A 105 12.47 5.91 -22.28
CA GLY A 105 13.49 6.82 -22.80
C GLY A 105 13.23 7.39 -24.19
N LYS A 106 12.25 6.89 -24.95
CA LYS A 106 11.97 7.33 -26.31
C LYS A 106 11.08 8.57 -26.34
N GLN A 107 11.33 9.44 -27.31
CA GLN A 107 10.44 10.55 -27.68
C GLN A 107 9.28 9.98 -28.50
N VAL A 108 8.06 10.27 -28.09
CA VAL A 108 6.85 9.75 -28.76
C VAL A 108 5.79 10.84 -28.83
N ILE A 109 5.25 11.04 -30.03
CA ILE A 109 4.06 11.89 -30.20
C ILE A 109 2.84 11.06 -29.83
N CYS A 110 2.14 11.49 -28.80
CA CYS A 110 0.93 10.81 -28.32
C CYS A 110 -0.25 11.77 -28.24
N THR A 111 -1.38 11.34 -28.77
CA THR A 111 -2.66 12.05 -28.64
C THR A 111 -3.52 11.33 -27.61
N GLY A 112 -3.95 12.07 -26.57
CA GLY A 112 -4.70 11.50 -25.47
C GLY A 112 -5.82 12.41 -24.96
N LYS A 113 -6.88 11.80 -24.45
CA LYS A 113 -7.99 12.52 -23.81
C LYS A 113 -7.74 12.63 -22.31
N ILE A 114 -7.87 13.83 -21.75
CA ILE A 114 -7.76 14.09 -20.33
C ILE A 114 -8.93 13.47 -19.59
N THR A 115 -8.65 12.59 -18.64
CA THR A 115 -9.66 11.86 -17.85
C THR A 115 -9.69 12.27 -16.39
N ASN A 116 -8.57 12.73 -15.83
CA ASN A 116 -8.47 13.22 -14.46
C ASN A 116 -7.44 14.33 -14.34
N ILE A 117 -7.65 15.24 -13.40
CA ILE A 117 -6.75 16.37 -13.10
C ILE A 117 -6.52 16.35 -11.61
N GLN A 118 -5.25 16.40 -11.18
CA GLN A 118 -4.85 16.43 -9.79
C GLN A 118 -3.81 17.54 -9.60
N SER A 119 -4.13 18.52 -8.77
CA SER A 119 -3.15 19.54 -8.39
C SER A 119 -2.24 18.99 -7.30
N LEU A 120 -0.93 19.10 -7.50
CA LEU A 120 0.08 18.77 -6.49
C LEU A 120 0.49 20.03 -5.73
N GLN A 121 1.06 19.86 -4.56
CA GLN A 121 1.77 20.94 -3.87
C GLN A 121 2.89 21.47 -4.79
N HIS A 122 3.20 22.78 -4.74
CA HIS A 122 4.19 23.46 -5.56
C HIS A 122 3.80 23.68 -7.05
N ASP A 123 2.57 24.14 -7.31
CA ASP A 123 2.11 24.61 -8.65
C ASP A 123 2.25 23.57 -9.79
N ARG A 124 2.40 22.29 -9.47
CA ARG A 124 2.43 21.23 -10.48
C ARG A 124 1.07 20.55 -10.60
N THR A 125 0.62 20.37 -11.83
CA THR A 125 -0.62 19.67 -12.13
C THR A 125 -0.33 18.33 -12.80
N VAL A 126 -0.95 17.26 -12.32
CA VAL A 126 -0.89 15.93 -12.93
C VAL A 126 -2.14 15.67 -13.72
N TYR A 127 -2.00 15.52 -15.01
CA TYR A 127 -3.05 15.13 -15.93
C TYR A 127 -3.01 13.64 -16.18
N THR A 128 -4.13 12.95 -16.00
CA THR A 128 -4.25 11.55 -16.45
C THR A 128 -4.80 11.53 -17.87
N LEU A 129 -4.00 11.05 -18.78
CA LEU A 129 -4.33 10.94 -20.21
C LEU A 129 -4.73 9.52 -20.55
N ARG A 130 -5.84 9.33 -21.23
CA ARG A 130 -6.20 8.06 -21.87
C ARG A 130 -5.81 8.15 -23.34
N THR A 131 -4.83 7.35 -23.74
CA THR A 131 -4.28 7.32 -25.08
C THR A 131 -4.21 5.89 -25.61
N ALA A 132 -3.94 5.75 -26.89
CA ALA A 132 -3.63 4.47 -27.52
C ALA A 132 -2.14 4.48 -27.94
N LEU A 133 -1.34 3.62 -27.30
CA LEU A 133 0.05 3.38 -27.69
C LEU A 133 0.20 1.94 -28.15
N ASN A 134 0.87 1.74 -29.29
CA ASN A 134 1.06 0.40 -29.87
C ASN A 134 -0.24 -0.43 -29.96
N ARG A 135 -1.36 0.21 -30.37
CA ARG A 135 -2.72 -0.38 -30.44
C ARG A 135 -3.37 -0.73 -29.10
N HIS A 136 -2.70 -0.46 -27.95
CA HIS A 136 -3.25 -0.69 -26.62
C HIS A 136 -3.74 0.61 -25.98
N ARG A 137 -4.92 0.56 -25.38
CA ARG A 137 -5.46 1.68 -24.59
C ARG A 137 -4.76 1.70 -23.24
N VAL A 138 -4.04 2.78 -22.96
CA VAL A 138 -3.27 2.98 -21.73
C VAL A 138 -3.61 4.31 -21.10
N SER A 139 -3.41 4.36 -19.80
CA SER A 139 -3.49 5.61 -19.03
C SER A 139 -2.08 6.08 -18.69
N LEU A 140 -1.75 7.33 -19.03
CA LEU A 140 -0.48 7.98 -18.73
C LEU A 140 -0.68 9.08 -17.71
N GLU A 141 0.25 9.23 -16.78
CA GLU A 141 0.33 10.39 -15.89
C GLU A 141 1.32 11.39 -16.49
N TRP A 142 0.84 12.57 -16.78
CA TRP A 142 1.63 13.69 -17.26
C TRP A 142 1.78 14.74 -16.16
N TYR A 143 3.01 14.94 -15.71
CA TYR A 143 3.40 15.96 -14.73
C TYR A 143 3.68 17.24 -15.48
N ALA A 144 2.70 18.12 -15.58
CA ALA A 144 2.78 19.38 -16.30
C ALA A 144 3.48 20.43 -15.45
N ASP A 145 4.35 21.22 -16.08
CA ASP A 145 4.97 22.38 -15.46
C ASP A 145 3.95 23.56 -15.39
N ALA A 146 4.24 24.55 -14.55
CA ALA A 146 3.33 25.69 -14.30
C ALA A 146 3.04 26.55 -15.55
N ASP A 147 3.94 26.52 -16.54
CA ASP A 147 3.83 27.31 -17.79
C ASP A 147 2.73 26.81 -18.74
N ILE A 148 2.15 25.64 -18.46
CA ILE A 148 1.12 25.06 -19.32
C ILE A 148 -0.22 25.65 -18.97
N PRO A 149 -0.98 26.20 -19.94
CA PRO A 149 -2.30 26.74 -19.67
C PRO A 149 -3.21 25.68 -19.08
N PRO A 150 -4.10 26.04 -18.13
CA PRO A 150 -4.96 25.07 -17.46
C PRO A 150 -5.84 24.34 -18.49
N LEU A 151 -5.79 23.03 -18.45
CA LEU A 151 -6.52 22.13 -19.33
C LEU A 151 -7.75 21.59 -18.60
N GLN A 152 -8.77 21.21 -19.35
CA GLN A 152 -10.04 20.69 -18.80
C GLN A 152 -10.22 19.20 -19.07
N ILE A 153 -10.99 18.55 -18.20
CA ILE A 153 -11.38 17.14 -18.41
C ILE A 153 -12.18 17.01 -19.70
N GLY A 154 -11.79 16.04 -20.52
CA GLY A 154 -12.42 15.74 -21.80
C GLY A 154 -11.75 16.41 -23.00
N GLU A 155 -10.80 17.33 -22.77
CA GLU A 155 -9.98 17.86 -23.87
C GLU A 155 -9.04 16.76 -24.39
N THR A 156 -8.79 16.85 -25.68
CA THR A 156 -7.82 15.99 -26.35
C THR A 156 -6.54 16.77 -26.61
N VAL A 157 -5.44 16.31 -26.07
CA VAL A 157 -4.13 16.94 -26.20
C VAL A 157 -3.19 16.06 -27.01
N THR A 158 -2.38 16.68 -27.85
CA THR A 158 -1.26 16.04 -28.54
C THR A 158 0.01 16.51 -27.90
N LEU A 159 0.79 15.56 -27.40
CA LEU A 159 2.05 15.81 -26.69
C LEU A 159 3.21 15.17 -27.46
N ASP A 160 4.27 15.92 -27.66
CA ASP A 160 5.57 15.37 -27.98
C ASP A 160 6.32 15.16 -26.66
N ALA A 161 6.46 13.92 -26.24
CA ALA A 161 6.84 13.60 -24.88
C ALA A 161 7.88 12.48 -24.79
N LYS A 162 8.81 12.64 -23.88
CA LYS A 162 9.74 11.59 -23.49
C LYS A 162 9.04 10.65 -22.51
N MET A 163 8.86 9.40 -22.93
CA MET A 163 8.27 8.36 -22.08
C MET A 163 9.26 7.93 -21.01
N THR A 164 8.81 7.83 -19.76
CA THR A 164 9.63 7.39 -18.63
C THR A 164 8.94 6.24 -17.92
N ARG A 165 9.66 5.14 -17.74
CA ARG A 165 9.16 3.99 -16.98
C ARG A 165 8.90 4.37 -15.53
N ILE A 166 7.79 3.89 -14.98
CA ILE A 166 7.51 4.02 -13.55
C ILE A 166 8.45 3.08 -12.79
N GLN A 167 9.39 3.66 -12.06
CA GLN A 167 10.31 2.91 -11.21
C GLN A 167 9.64 2.52 -9.89
N PRO A 168 10.05 1.41 -9.25
CA PRO A 168 9.64 1.09 -7.89
C PRO A 168 10.17 2.16 -6.94
N ASP A 169 9.30 2.68 -6.10
CA ASP A 169 9.68 3.57 -5.02
C ASP A 169 10.29 2.77 -3.87
N TYR A 170 11.08 3.43 -3.03
CA TYR A 170 11.85 2.84 -1.94
C TYR A 170 11.08 1.78 -1.11
N ARG A 171 9.82 1.98 -0.80
CA ARG A 171 9.06 1.06 0.07
C ARG A 171 7.88 0.37 -0.60
N TYR A 172 7.20 1.06 -1.49
CA TYR A 172 6.08 0.50 -2.22
C TYR A 172 6.53 0.24 -3.65
N ASN A 173 6.30 -0.96 -4.14
CA ASN A 173 6.47 -1.18 -5.56
C ASN A 173 5.40 -0.38 -6.32
N THR A 174 5.65 0.95 -6.40
CA THR A 174 4.78 1.91 -7.07
C THR A 174 4.52 1.47 -8.50
N ALA A 175 5.53 0.91 -9.15
CA ALA A 175 5.41 0.36 -10.49
C ALA A 175 4.35 -0.77 -10.56
N GLN A 176 4.33 -1.71 -9.60
CA GLN A 176 3.33 -2.78 -9.57
C GLN A 176 1.92 -2.24 -9.26
N THR A 177 1.82 -1.29 -8.32
CA THR A 177 0.54 -0.68 -7.97
C THR A 177 -0.05 0.12 -9.13
N GLN A 178 0.78 0.85 -9.88
CA GLN A 178 0.37 1.61 -11.06
C GLN A 178 0.07 0.67 -12.25
N ALA A 179 0.86 -0.41 -12.41
CA ALA A 179 0.57 -1.45 -13.40
C ALA A 179 -0.82 -2.08 -13.18
N GLY A 180 -1.24 -2.28 -11.92
CA GLY A 180 -2.60 -2.70 -11.57
C GLY A 180 -3.70 -1.73 -12.02
N LYS A 181 -3.36 -0.45 -12.23
CA LYS A 181 -4.23 0.59 -12.81
C LYS A 181 -4.06 0.73 -14.34
N GLY A 182 -3.26 -0.13 -14.98
CA GLY A 182 -2.93 -0.04 -16.41
C GLY A 182 -1.98 1.10 -16.77
N ARG A 183 -1.19 1.56 -15.80
CA ARG A 183 -0.22 2.65 -15.95
C ARG A 183 1.18 2.08 -15.86
N TYR A 184 1.96 2.16 -16.96
CA TYR A 184 3.32 1.61 -17.05
C TYR A 184 4.38 2.70 -17.24
N LEU A 185 3.97 3.83 -17.84
CA LEU A 185 4.81 4.95 -18.22
C LEU A 185 4.27 6.24 -17.64
N ARG A 186 5.16 7.21 -17.44
CA ARG A 186 4.89 8.59 -17.03
C ARG A 186 5.54 9.58 -17.98
N ILE A 187 5.03 10.78 -17.99
CA ILE A 187 5.55 11.91 -18.75
C ILE A 187 5.94 13.00 -17.77
N TYR A 188 7.22 13.39 -17.73
CA TYR A 188 7.69 14.50 -16.92
C TYR A 188 8.00 15.75 -17.76
N LYS A 189 8.46 15.56 -19.01
CA LYS A 189 8.75 16.64 -19.95
C LYS A 189 7.99 16.37 -21.24
N ALA A 190 7.15 17.30 -21.63
CA ALA A 190 6.40 17.23 -22.87
C ALA A 190 6.18 18.62 -23.46
N ALA A 191 6.26 18.74 -24.77
CA ALA A 191 5.78 19.87 -25.52
C ALA A 191 4.33 19.66 -25.93
N LEU A 192 3.46 20.61 -25.60
CA LEU A 192 2.06 20.59 -26.04
C LEU A 192 2.00 21.07 -27.50
N THR A 193 1.82 20.15 -28.45
CA THR A 193 1.81 20.43 -29.87
C THR A 193 0.41 20.67 -30.44
N GLY A 194 -0.62 20.18 -29.75
CA GLY A 194 -2.00 20.36 -30.18
C GLY A 194 -2.99 20.30 -29.03
N ARG A 195 -4.05 21.08 -29.12
CA ARG A 195 -5.15 21.12 -28.17
C ARG A 195 -6.47 21.15 -28.92
N LEU A 196 -7.33 20.20 -28.66
CA LEU A 196 -8.70 20.16 -29.16
C LEU A 196 -9.66 20.29 -27.98
N PRO A 197 -10.59 21.25 -28.03
CA PRO A 197 -11.56 21.45 -26.97
C PRO A 197 -12.44 20.20 -26.80
N ALA A 198 -12.97 20.02 -25.62
CA ALA A 198 -13.87 18.91 -25.33
C ALA A 198 -15.18 19.10 -26.06
N ALA A 199 -15.41 18.31 -27.12
CA ALA A 199 -16.67 18.34 -27.87
C ALA A 199 -17.77 17.54 -27.17
N GLY A 200 -19.00 18.07 -27.20
CA GLY A 200 -20.20 17.40 -26.73
C GLY A 200 -20.37 17.28 -25.20
N PHE A 201 -21.46 16.62 -24.81
CA PHE A 201 -21.78 16.32 -23.42
C PHE A 201 -20.83 15.23 -22.87
N SER A 202 -20.25 15.47 -21.69
CA SER A 202 -19.42 14.50 -20.98
C SER A 202 -19.85 14.42 -19.52
N LEU A 203 -20.40 13.26 -19.14
CA LEU A 203 -20.83 13.00 -17.77
C LEU A 203 -19.65 13.16 -16.77
N THR A 204 -18.46 12.69 -17.15
CA THR A 204 -17.26 12.81 -16.32
C THR A 204 -16.88 14.27 -16.04
N ARG A 205 -17.02 15.16 -17.03
CA ARG A 205 -16.79 16.60 -16.87
C ARG A 205 -17.79 17.24 -15.91
N VAL A 206 -19.07 16.89 -16.07
CA VAL A 206 -20.15 17.40 -15.19
C VAL A 206 -19.90 16.96 -13.74
N LEU A 207 -19.57 15.68 -13.54
CA LEU A 207 -19.30 15.13 -12.21
C LEU A 207 -18.04 15.72 -11.58
N HIS A 208 -17.00 15.97 -12.37
CA HIS A 208 -15.78 16.60 -11.87
C HIS A 208 -16.06 18.06 -11.47
N ALA A 209 -16.77 18.83 -12.29
CA ALA A 209 -17.17 20.19 -11.95
C ALA A 209 -18.06 20.22 -10.70
N TYR A 210 -18.95 19.25 -10.54
CA TYR A 210 -19.77 19.08 -9.35
C TYR A 210 -18.93 18.77 -8.11
N ARG A 211 -17.98 17.80 -8.23
CA ARG A 211 -17.02 17.47 -7.17
C ARG A 211 -16.23 18.70 -6.76
N GLN A 212 -15.68 19.46 -7.71
CA GLN A 212 -14.90 20.67 -7.44
C GLN A 212 -15.71 21.70 -6.66
N ARG A 213 -16.95 21.99 -7.09
CA ARG A 213 -17.87 22.92 -6.38
C ARG A 213 -18.14 22.46 -4.94
N MET A 214 -18.31 21.14 -4.73
CA MET A 214 -18.52 20.62 -3.37
C MET A 214 -17.26 20.72 -2.53
N THR A 215 -16.08 20.48 -3.09
CA THR A 215 -14.79 20.65 -2.42
C THR A 215 -14.57 22.11 -2.00
N GLU A 216 -14.83 23.06 -2.88
CA GLU A 216 -14.74 24.51 -2.58
C GLU A 216 -15.67 24.90 -1.41
N ARG A 217 -16.91 24.39 -1.40
CA ARG A 217 -17.86 24.62 -0.29
C ARG A 217 -17.37 24.01 1.03
N ILE A 218 -16.77 22.82 0.97
CA ILE A 218 -16.21 22.14 2.15
C ILE A 218 -15.05 22.97 2.70
N LEU A 219 -14.12 23.41 1.85
CA LEU A 219 -12.97 24.25 2.22
C LEU A 219 -13.38 25.60 2.81
N ALA A 220 -14.48 26.18 2.33
CA ALA A 220 -15.03 27.42 2.87
C ALA A 220 -15.72 27.26 4.24
N ALA A 221 -16.19 26.04 4.58
CA ALA A 221 -17.02 25.81 5.76
C ALA A 221 -16.26 25.24 6.96
N MET A 222 -15.03 24.73 6.78
CA MET A 222 -14.23 24.13 7.84
C MET A 222 -12.72 24.33 7.61
N PRO A 223 -11.87 24.25 8.67
CA PRO A 223 -10.42 24.40 8.53
C PRO A 223 -9.83 23.39 7.54
N GLU A 224 -8.73 23.75 6.89
CA GLU A 224 -8.10 22.99 5.80
C GLU A 224 -7.78 21.54 6.17
N ALA A 225 -7.25 21.30 7.37
CA ALA A 225 -6.89 19.95 7.82
C ALA A 225 -8.12 19.03 7.99
N GLU A 226 -9.25 19.56 8.48
CA GLU A 226 -10.52 18.86 8.61
C GLU A 226 -11.21 18.68 7.25
N ALA A 227 -11.16 19.72 6.40
CA ALA A 227 -11.66 19.68 5.03
C ALA A 227 -10.92 18.65 4.19
N GLY A 228 -9.59 18.58 4.31
CA GLY A 228 -8.75 17.56 3.66
C GLY A 228 -9.13 16.15 4.07
N LEU A 229 -9.35 15.91 5.37
CA LEU A 229 -9.82 14.60 5.84
C LEU A 229 -11.23 14.28 5.31
N PHE A 230 -12.14 15.25 5.35
CA PHE A 230 -13.51 15.07 4.87
C PHE A 230 -13.53 14.75 3.36
N CYS A 231 -12.77 15.48 2.54
CA CYS A 231 -12.65 15.24 1.10
C CYS A 231 -11.98 13.88 0.81
N ALA A 232 -10.97 13.48 1.58
CA ALA A 232 -10.36 12.16 1.47
C ALA A 232 -11.37 11.04 1.75
N MET A 233 -12.22 11.20 2.76
CA MET A 233 -13.26 10.21 3.11
C MET A 233 -14.42 10.20 2.09
N LEU A 234 -14.79 11.34 1.52
CA LEU A 234 -15.94 11.44 0.64
C LEU A 234 -15.62 11.10 -0.82
N PHE A 235 -14.51 11.64 -1.33
CA PHE A 235 -14.10 11.53 -2.74
C PHE A 235 -12.86 10.65 -2.98
N GLY A 236 -12.16 10.23 -1.92
CA GLY A 236 -10.87 9.55 -2.03
C GLY A 236 -9.72 10.50 -2.36
N ASP A 237 -9.94 11.80 -2.29
CA ASP A 237 -8.96 12.82 -2.61
C ASP A 237 -7.99 13.02 -1.44
N LYS A 238 -6.76 12.57 -1.64
CA LYS A 238 -5.71 12.62 -0.62
C LYS A 238 -4.80 13.84 -0.71
N HIS A 239 -4.95 14.66 -1.74
CA HIS A 239 -4.03 15.79 -1.98
C HIS A 239 -4.16 16.87 -0.91
N LEU A 240 -5.35 17.00 -0.34
CA LEU A 240 -5.61 17.93 0.78
C LEU A 240 -5.32 17.31 2.15
N LEU A 241 -4.99 16.02 2.21
CA LEU A 241 -4.69 15.34 3.46
C LEU A 241 -3.23 15.58 3.85
N THR A 242 -3.01 16.14 5.03
CA THR A 242 -1.66 16.36 5.55
C THR A 242 -0.91 15.05 5.78
N ASP A 243 0.41 15.03 5.54
CA ASP A 243 1.24 13.84 5.72
C ASP A 243 1.19 13.30 7.16
N ASP A 244 1.11 14.18 8.15
CA ASP A 244 0.98 13.82 9.57
C ASP A 244 -0.33 13.10 9.85
N THR A 245 -1.45 13.61 9.30
CA THR A 245 -2.75 12.93 9.42
C THR A 245 -2.69 11.57 8.74
N ALA A 246 -2.12 11.48 7.54
CA ALA A 246 -1.98 10.21 6.83
C ALA A 246 -1.08 9.21 7.60
N ALA A 247 0.00 9.67 8.25
CA ALA A 247 0.87 8.87 9.09
C ALA A 247 0.17 8.37 10.35
N ALA A 248 -0.57 9.26 11.04
CA ALA A 248 -1.35 8.91 12.24
C ALA A 248 -2.43 7.87 11.92
N PHE A 249 -3.13 8.00 10.79
CA PHE A 249 -4.14 7.03 10.35
C PHE A 249 -3.53 5.66 10.00
N ARG A 250 -2.33 5.65 9.41
CA ARG A 250 -1.59 4.39 9.17
C ARG A 250 -1.20 3.71 10.49
N ALA A 251 -0.67 4.47 11.45
CA ALA A 251 -0.28 3.96 12.75
C ALA A 251 -1.47 3.44 13.56
N ALA A 252 -2.60 4.14 13.54
CA ALA A 252 -3.84 3.71 14.18
C ALA A 252 -4.52 2.51 13.45
N GLY A 253 -4.06 2.11 12.26
CA GLY A 253 -4.66 1.02 11.47
C GLY A 253 -5.98 1.37 10.79
N ILE A 254 -6.30 2.67 10.64
CA ILE A 254 -7.54 3.18 10.03
C ILE A 254 -7.32 3.87 8.69
N ALA A 255 -6.12 3.73 8.10
CA ALA A 255 -5.80 4.34 6.80
C ALA A 255 -6.75 3.97 5.64
N HIS A 256 -7.45 2.84 5.75
CA HIS A 256 -8.42 2.40 4.76
C HIS A 256 -9.67 3.31 4.68
N ILE A 257 -9.92 4.16 5.68
CA ILE A 257 -11.05 5.09 5.72
C ILE A 257 -10.78 6.33 4.86
N THR A 258 -9.51 6.73 4.69
CA THR A 258 -9.11 7.85 3.81
C THR A 258 -9.07 7.49 2.33
N VAL A 259 -9.49 6.29 1.99
CA VAL A 259 -9.65 5.81 0.61
C VAL A 259 -11.09 5.41 0.45
N VAL A 260 -11.73 5.82 -0.61
CA VAL A 260 -13.08 5.32 -0.90
C VAL A 260 -13.01 3.80 -1.03
N SER A 261 -13.78 3.14 -0.21
CA SER A 261 -13.74 1.68 -0.03
C SER A 261 -15.10 1.06 -0.31
N GLY A 262 -15.14 -0.25 -0.36
CA GLY A 262 -16.39 -0.99 -0.47
C GLY A 262 -17.40 -0.65 0.63
N LEU A 263 -16.93 -0.26 1.81
CA LEU A 263 -17.79 0.17 2.92
C LEU A 263 -18.58 1.45 2.56
N HIS A 264 -17.93 2.43 1.93
CA HIS A 264 -18.57 3.66 1.46
C HIS A 264 -19.67 3.36 0.45
N LEU A 265 -19.41 2.46 -0.50
CA LEU A 265 -20.37 2.03 -1.50
C LEU A 265 -21.57 1.33 -0.87
N VAL A 266 -21.34 0.43 0.09
CA VAL A 266 -22.42 -0.25 0.83
C VAL A 266 -23.27 0.75 1.61
N PHE A 267 -22.66 1.73 2.27
CA PHE A 267 -23.40 2.78 2.98
C PHE A 267 -24.21 3.65 2.02
N PHE A 268 -23.63 4.10 0.93
CA PHE A 268 -24.32 4.86 -0.10
C PHE A 268 -25.55 4.11 -0.61
N CYS A 269 -25.39 2.86 -1.02
CA CYS A 269 -26.51 2.03 -1.48
C CYS A 269 -27.52 1.75 -0.38
N SER A 270 -27.10 1.64 0.89
CA SER A 270 -28.01 1.43 2.02
C SER A 270 -28.89 2.64 2.28
N VAL A 271 -28.32 3.86 2.20
CA VAL A 271 -29.08 5.12 2.31
C VAL A 271 -30.08 5.23 1.17
N LEU A 272 -29.62 5.00 -0.07
CA LEU A 272 -30.49 5.04 -1.24
C LEU A 272 -31.63 4.01 -1.13
N ALA A 273 -31.32 2.78 -0.74
CA ALA A 273 -32.34 1.74 -0.53
C ALA A 273 -33.33 2.11 0.57
N TRP A 274 -32.86 2.72 1.67
CA TRP A 274 -33.73 3.19 2.75
C TRP A 274 -34.68 4.28 2.25
N MET A 275 -34.19 5.27 1.51
CA MET A 275 -35.02 6.31 0.90
C MET A 275 -36.07 5.74 -0.06
N LEU A 276 -35.65 4.86 -0.97
CA LEU A 276 -36.54 4.23 -1.95
C LEU A 276 -37.62 3.33 -1.28
N ARG A 277 -37.27 2.64 -0.21
CA ARG A 277 -38.24 1.87 0.59
C ARG A 277 -39.27 2.77 1.29
N ARG A 278 -38.86 3.96 1.75
CA ARG A 278 -39.78 4.95 2.29
C ARG A 278 -40.79 5.46 1.24
N LEU A 279 -40.37 5.47 -0.03
CA LEU A 279 -41.24 5.78 -1.19
C LEU A 279 -41.97 4.53 -1.71
N HIS A 280 -42.00 3.42 -0.96
CA HIS A 280 -42.66 2.17 -1.31
C HIS A 280 -42.20 1.55 -2.63
N VAL A 281 -40.96 1.84 -3.08
CA VAL A 281 -40.37 1.25 -4.28
C VAL A 281 -40.07 -0.22 -4.05
N SER A 282 -40.47 -1.09 -4.97
CA SER A 282 -40.25 -2.54 -4.85
C SER A 282 -38.77 -2.93 -4.92
N ALA A 283 -38.39 -4.06 -4.33
CA ALA A 283 -37.01 -4.55 -4.27
C ALA A 283 -36.35 -4.70 -5.66
N ARG A 284 -37.14 -5.03 -6.68
CA ARG A 284 -36.64 -5.17 -8.07
C ARG A 284 -36.18 -3.83 -8.64
N TRP A 285 -36.96 -2.77 -8.43
CA TRP A 285 -36.61 -1.41 -8.86
C TRP A 285 -35.46 -0.85 -8.05
N ILE A 286 -35.40 -1.14 -6.74
CA ILE A 286 -34.24 -0.75 -5.90
C ILE A 286 -32.94 -1.38 -6.47
N PHE A 287 -32.98 -2.66 -6.83
CA PHE A 287 -31.82 -3.33 -7.45
C PHE A 287 -31.41 -2.66 -8.79
N LEU A 288 -32.38 -2.40 -9.66
CA LEU A 288 -32.11 -1.76 -10.95
C LEU A 288 -31.55 -0.33 -10.78
N LEU A 289 -32.06 0.44 -9.83
CA LEU A 289 -31.59 1.79 -9.53
C LEU A 289 -30.22 1.83 -8.86
N HIS A 290 -29.83 0.77 -8.14
CA HIS A 290 -28.49 0.66 -7.60
C HIS A 290 -27.42 0.58 -8.69
N LEU A 291 -27.71 -0.02 -9.85
CA LEU A 291 -26.72 -0.15 -10.94
C LEU A 291 -26.19 1.22 -11.42
N PRO A 292 -27.04 2.15 -11.89
CA PRO A 292 -26.58 3.48 -12.29
C PRO A 292 -26.06 4.30 -11.09
N ALA A 293 -26.60 4.12 -9.89
CA ALA A 293 -26.13 4.82 -8.70
C ALA A 293 -24.70 4.40 -8.31
N ILE A 294 -24.37 3.11 -8.37
CA ILE A 294 -23.03 2.59 -8.16
C ILE A 294 -22.07 3.15 -9.22
N LEU A 295 -22.47 3.12 -10.49
CA LEU A 295 -21.65 3.68 -11.57
C LEU A 295 -21.40 5.17 -11.36
N LEU A 296 -22.44 5.94 -11.01
CA LEU A 296 -22.32 7.36 -10.73
C LEU A 296 -21.38 7.63 -9.56
N PHE A 297 -21.48 6.83 -8.48
CA PHE A 297 -20.61 6.94 -7.32
C PHE A 297 -19.13 6.65 -7.67
N ILE A 298 -18.87 5.59 -8.44
CA ILE A 298 -17.50 5.25 -8.90
C ILE A 298 -16.92 6.35 -9.81
N LEU A 299 -17.75 6.98 -10.63
CA LEU A 299 -17.30 8.08 -11.49
C LEU A 299 -17.07 9.39 -10.72
N LEU A 300 -17.75 9.58 -9.59
CA LEU A 300 -17.59 10.75 -8.73
C LEU A 300 -16.36 10.62 -7.84
N ALA A 301 -16.08 9.42 -7.34
CA ALA A 301 -14.84 9.07 -6.65
C ALA A 301 -13.71 8.79 -7.66
N ASP A 302 -12.46 8.67 -7.20
CA ASP A 302 -11.36 8.21 -8.07
C ASP A 302 -11.45 6.67 -8.22
N PRO A 303 -11.74 6.13 -9.41
CA PRO A 303 -12.03 4.71 -9.59
C PRO A 303 -10.93 3.80 -9.04
N SER A 304 -11.27 2.91 -8.12
CA SER A 304 -10.33 1.95 -7.54
C SER A 304 -10.78 0.50 -7.77
N VAL A 305 -9.81 -0.41 -7.81
CA VAL A 305 -10.07 -1.86 -7.93
C VAL A 305 -10.88 -2.37 -6.73
N SER A 306 -10.70 -1.75 -5.56
CA SER A 306 -11.44 -2.09 -4.35
C SER A 306 -12.94 -1.80 -4.48
N GLU A 307 -13.29 -0.66 -5.09
CA GLU A 307 -14.67 -0.27 -5.37
C GLU A 307 -15.32 -1.17 -6.41
N ALA A 308 -14.62 -1.46 -7.51
CA ALA A 308 -15.12 -2.37 -8.55
C ALA A 308 -15.47 -3.75 -7.97
N ARG A 309 -14.60 -4.30 -7.11
CA ARG A 309 -14.87 -5.57 -6.43
C ARG A 309 -16.07 -5.48 -5.49
N ALA A 310 -16.15 -4.42 -4.70
CA ALA A 310 -17.28 -4.22 -3.79
C ALA A 310 -18.60 -4.06 -4.55
N ALA A 311 -18.59 -3.37 -5.68
CA ALA A 311 -19.74 -3.25 -6.57
C ALA A 311 -20.22 -4.62 -7.06
N VAL A 312 -19.30 -5.45 -7.56
CA VAL A 312 -19.64 -6.81 -8.01
C VAL A 312 -20.22 -7.64 -6.88
N MET A 313 -19.59 -7.63 -5.68
CA MET A 313 -20.07 -8.39 -4.53
C MET A 313 -21.44 -7.91 -4.04
N LEU A 314 -21.66 -6.58 -4.02
CA LEU A 314 -22.93 -5.99 -3.62
C LEU A 314 -24.05 -6.40 -4.59
N MET A 315 -23.78 -6.31 -5.91
CA MET A 315 -24.74 -6.70 -6.93
C MET A 315 -25.06 -8.19 -6.87
N LEU A 316 -24.07 -9.06 -6.65
CA LEU A 316 -24.29 -10.49 -6.46
C LEU A 316 -25.12 -10.79 -5.21
N SER A 317 -24.86 -10.09 -4.11
CA SER A 317 -25.63 -10.25 -2.87
C SER A 317 -27.10 -9.82 -3.04
N GLN A 318 -27.33 -8.69 -3.70
CA GLN A 318 -28.69 -8.19 -3.94
C GLN A 318 -29.45 -9.05 -4.96
N SER A 319 -28.79 -9.52 -6.03
CA SER A 319 -29.40 -10.45 -6.98
C SER A 319 -29.79 -11.77 -6.31
N ALA A 320 -28.93 -12.32 -5.43
CA ALA A 320 -29.26 -13.51 -4.67
C ALA A 320 -30.55 -13.33 -3.83
N ALA A 321 -30.68 -12.18 -3.17
CA ALA A 321 -31.88 -11.85 -2.39
C ALA A 321 -33.14 -11.74 -3.26
N LEU A 322 -33.04 -11.18 -4.48
CA LEU A 322 -34.17 -11.10 -5.43
C LEU A 322 -34.66 -12.48 -5.89
N PHE A 323 -33.73 -13.43 -6.02
CA PHE A 323 -34.05 -14.81 -6.41
C PHE A 323 -34.35 -15.73 -5.21
N GLY A 324 -34.54 -15.17 -4.01
CA GLY A 324 -34.82 -15.92 -2.77
C GLY A 324 -33.67 -16.86 -2.35
N ARG A 325 -32.44 -16.60 -2.83
CA ARG A 325 -31.27 -17.39 -2.50
C ARG A 325 -30.44 -16.72 -1.41
N ARG A 326 -29.74 -17.50 -0.59
CA ARG A 326 -28.77 -16.96 0.37
C ARG A 326 -27.51 -16.54 -0.38
N SER A 327 -27.04 -15.33 -0.11
CA SER A 327 -25.75 -14.87 -0.59
C SER A 327 -24.62 -15.56 0.17
N ASP A 328 -23.64 -16.09 -0.56
CA ASP A 328 -22.42 -16.65 -0.02
C ASP A 328 -21.29 -15.64 -0.25
N THR A 329 -20.73 -15.11 0.86
CA THR A 329 -19.70 -14.09 0.82
C THR A 329 -18.42 -14.60 0.17
N LEU A 330 -18.01 -15.85 0.46
CA LEU A 330 -16.80 -16.42 -0.13
C LEU A 330 -16.94 -16.59 -1.64
N ARG A 331 -18.07 -17.10 -2.08
CA ARG A 331 -18.36 -17.28 -3.52
C ARG A 331 -18.42 -15.95 -4.25
N SER A 332 -19.08 -14.95 -3.67
CA SER A 332 -19.15 -13.60 -4.22
C SER A 332 -17.76 -12.96 -4.31
N LEU A 333 -16.91 -13.17 -3.30
CA LEU A 333 -15.51 -12.73 -3.30
C LEU A 333 -14.72 -13.41 -4.43
N CYS A 334 -14.84 -14.73 -4.57
CA CYS A 334 -14.16 -15.47 -5.63
C CYS A 334 -14.54 -14.96 -7.03
N ILE A 335 -15.84 -14.78 -7.29
CA ILE A 335 -16.33 -14.24 -8.57
C ILE A 335 -15.77 -12.83 -8.80
N ALA A 336 -15.80 -11.96 -7.79
CA ALA A 336 -15.26 -10.61 -7.91
C ALA A 336 -13.75 -10.61 -8.16
N MET A 337 -12.99 -11.48 -7.49
CA MET A 337 -11.54 -11.66 -7.72
C MET A 337 -11.27 -12.09 -9.17
N PHE A 338 -12.00 -13.08 -9.66
CA PHE A 338 -11.86 -13.57 -11.03
C PHE A 338 -12.14 -12.45 -12.04
N LEU A 339 -13.26 -11.76 -11.93
CA LEU A 339 -13.62 -10.66 -12.83
C LEU A 339 -12.59 -9.52 -12.84
N CYS A 340 -12.10 -9.12 -11.67
CA CYS A 340 -11.07 -8.08 -11.58
C CYS A 340 -9.74 -8.50 -12.21
N THR A 341 -9.35 -9.76 -12.04
CA THR A 341 -8.04 -10.25 -12.53
C THR A 341 -8.06 -10.67 -14.00
N VAL A 342 -9.21 -11.07 -14.55
CA VAL A 342 -9.36 -11.32 -16.00
C VAL A 342 -9.25 -10.01 -16.78
N THR A 343 -9.86 -8.94 -16.27
CA THR A 343 -9.83 -7.63 -16.95
C THR A 343 -8.48 -6.93 -16.80
N ALA A 344 -7.81 -7.12 -15.68
CA ALA A 344 -6.51 -6.50 -15.38
C ALA A 344 -5.61 -7.48 -14.59
N PRO A 345 -4.88 -8.38 -15.25
CA PRO A 345 -4.06 -9.41 -14.57
C PRO A 345 -3.04 -8.84 -13.58
N TYR A 346 -2.50 -7.65 -13.83
CA TYR A 346 -1.55 -6.98 -12.96
C TYR A 346 -2.12 -6.46 -11.62
N VAL A 347 -3.43 -6.47 -11.47
CA VAL A 347 -4.09 -6.14 -10.19
C VAL A 347 -3.60 -7.03 -9.05
N ILE A 348 -3.14 -8.26 -9.36
CA ILE A 348 -2.60 -9.20 -8.37
C ILE A 348 -1.34 -8.66 -7.66
N GLY A 349 -0.60 -7.74 -8.27
CA GLY A 349 0.51 -7.02 -7.64
C GLY A 349 0.10 -5.84 -6.75
N SER A 350 -1.20 -5.48 -6.73
CA SER A 350 -1.68 -4.33 -5.97
C SER A 350 -1.90 -4.65 -4.49
N VAL A 351 -1.31 -3.83 -3.62
CA VAL A 351 -1.51 -3.90 -2.16
C VAL A 351 -2.99 -3.77 -1.81
N SER A 352 -3.70 -2.82 -2.44
CA SER A 352 -5.13 -2.58 -2.22
C SER A 352 -6.00 -3.80 -2.54
N PHE A 353 -5.61 -4.59 -3.54
CA PHE A 353 -6.31 -5.84 -3.88
C PHE A 353 -6.23 -6.83 -2.73
N TRP A 354 -5.04 -7.15 -2.25
CA TRP A 354 -4.85 -8.15 -1.18
C TRP A 354 -5.41 -7.72 0.16
N LEU A 355 -5.22 -6.46 0.56
CA LEU A 355 -5.78 -5.96 1.82
C LEU A 355 -7.32 -6.05 1.84
N SER A 356 -7.96 -5.73 0.71
CA SER A 356 -9.42 -5.84 0.65
C SER A 356 -9.91 -7.30 0.54
N VAL A 357 -9.21 -8.17 -0.18
CA VAL A 357 -9.53 -9.62 -0.20
C VAL A 357 -9.42 -10.21 1.21
N SER A 358 -8.31 -9.90 1.91
CA SER A 358 -8.10 -10.35 3.29
C SER A 358 -9.15 -9.79 4.24
N GLY A 359 -9.54 -8.52 4.10
CA GLY A 359 -10.58 -7.91 4.93
C GLY A 359 -11.95 -8.57 4.75
N VAL A 360 -12.35 -8.83 3.50
CA VAL A 360 -13.62 -9.54 3.21
C VAL A 360 -13.56 -10.98 3.70
N PHE A 361 -12.44 -11.68 3.56
CA PHE A 361 -12.24 -13.02 4.13
C PHE A 361 -12.37 -12.98 5.67
N GLY A 362 -11.75 -11.97 6.31
CA GLY A 362 -11.84 -11.78 7.76
C GLY A 362 -13.28 -11.63 8.26
N ILE A 363 -14.07 -10.75 7.62
CA ILE A 363 -15.44 -10.49 8.06
C ILE A 363 -16.43 -11.56 7.58
N GLY A 364 -16.23 -12.14 6.41
CA GLY A 364 -17.19 -13.08 5.79
C GLY A 364 -16.99 -14.55 6.18
N VAL A 365 -15.76 -14.92 6.56
CA VAL A 365 -15.42 -16.33 6.86
C VAL A 365 -14.91 -16.47 8.29
N LEU A 366 -13.87 -15.71 8.66
CA LEU A 366 -13.21 -15.87 9.95
C LEU A 366 -14.06 -15.39 11.13
N ALA A 367 -14.69 -14.22 11.01
CA ALA A 367 -15.52 -13.66 12.07
C ALA A 367 -16.76 -14.54 12.37
N PRO A 368 -17.56 -14.99 11.39
CA PRO A 368 -18.68 -15.89 11.68
C PRO A 368 -18.24 -17.24 12.30
N PHE A 369 -17.10 -17.76 11.89
CA PHE A 369 -16.54 -18.99 12.44
C PHE A 369 -16.17 -18.82 13.92
N MET A 370 -15.48 -17.74 14.26
CA MET A 370 -15.03 -17.46 15.62
C MET A 370 -16.17 -17.05 16.55
N THR A 371 -17.12 -16.23 16.09
CA THR A 371 -18.27 -15.81 16.90
C THR A 371 -19.20 -16.97 17.26
N LYS A 372 -19.36 -17.95 16.34
CA LYS A 372 -20.09 -19.20 16.65
C LYS A 372 -19.39 -20.04 17.72
N ARG A 373 -18.06 -20.04 17.77
CA ARG A 373 -17.27 -20.82 18.74
C ARG A 373 -17.19 -20.18 20.12
N CYS A 374 -16.98 -18.84 20.15
CA CYS A 374 -16.72 -18.11 21.39
C CYS A 374 -17.99 -17.64 22.08
N GLY A 375 -19.08 -17.41 21.32
CA GLY A 375 -20.31 -16.83 21.84
C GLY A 375 -20.11 -15.48 22.54
N GLY A 376 -21.16 -14.80 22.92
CA GLY A 376 -21.06 -13.62 23.77
C GLY A 376 -22.05 -12.51 23.45
N SER A 377 -21.91 -11.38 24.18
CA SER A 377 -22.70 -10.18 23.96
C SER A 377 -22.44 -9.56 22.59
N ARG A 378 -23.33 -8.69 22.13
CA ARG A 378 -23.20 -7.98 20.83
C ARG A 378 -21.87 -7.24 20.73
N LEU A 379 -21.46 -6.54 21.78
CA LEU A 379 -20.21 -5.79 21.83
C LEU A 379 -18.98 -6.70 21.72
N LYS A 380 -18.98 -7.82 22.48
CA LYS A 380 -17.92 -8.84 22.41
C LYS A 380 -17.80 -9.42 21.01
N ASN A 381 -18.91 -9.75 20.38
CA ASN A 381 -18.92 -10.30 19.02
C ASN A 381 -18.46 -9.28 17.97
N SER A 382 -18.80 -7.99 18.14
CA SER A 382 -18.31 -6.92 17.27
C SER A 382 -16.81 -6.76 17.41
N PHE A 383 -16.29 -6.71 18.64
CA PHE A 383 -14.85 -6.62 18.87
C PHE A 383 -14.09 -7.85 18.33
N LEU A 384 -14.62 -9.05 18.58
CA LEU A 384 -14.05 -10.30 18.04
C LEU A 384 -14.03 -10.29 16.51
N SER A 385 -15.08 -9.76 15.87
CA SER A 385 -15.12 -9.62 14.41
C SER A 385 -14.03 -8.68 13.90
N LEU A 386 -13.79 -7.56 14.58
CA LEU A 386 -12.70 -6.63 14.22
C LEU A 386 -11.32 -7.25 14.44
N CYS A 387 -11.14 -8.04 15.50
CA CYS A 387 -9.91 -8.82 15.70
C CYS A 387 -9.70 -9.84 14.56
N CYS A 388 -10.75 -10.52 14.12
CA CYS A 388 -10.69 -11.46 12.99
C CYS A 388 -10.33 -10.76 11.67
N VAL A 389 -10.89 -9.59 11.42
CA VAL A 389 -10.53 -8.77 10.22
C VAL A 389 -9.07 -8.35 10.29
N SER A 390 -8.61 -7.84 11.43
CA SER A 390 -7.22 -7.44 11.63
C SER A 390 -6.26 -8.61 11.50
N ALA A 391 -6.60 -9.78 12.06
CA ALA A 391 -5.81 -11.00 11.93
C ALA A 391 -5.73 -11.49 10.47
N ALA A 392 -6.82 -11.38 9.71
CA ALA A 392 -6.84 -11.75 8.29
C ALA A 392 -6.01 -10.78 7.43
N ILE A 393 -6.02 -9.47 7.74
CA ILE A 393 -5.25 -8.44 7.03
C ILE A 393 -3.76 -8.49 7.39
N PHE A 394 -3.43 -8.92 8.61
CA PHE A 394 -2.07 -8.87 9.16
C PHE A 394 -1.00 -9.51 8.25
N PRO A 395 -1.14 -10.76 7.73
CA PRO A 395 -0.13 -11.35 6.87
C PRO A 395 0.07 -10.57 5.54
N ALA A 396 -1.00 -10.08 4.94
CA ALA A 396 -0.93 -9.27 3.73
C ALA A 396 -0.26 -7.91 4.00
N SER A 397 -0.60 -7.25 5.11
CA SER A 397 0.02 -6.00 5.53
C SER A 397 1.49 -6.17 5.88
N ALA A 398 1.85 -7.23 6.60
CA ALA A 398 3.25 -7.55 6.93
C ALA A 398 4.08 -7.79 5.67
N LEU A 399 3.56 -8.60 4.72
CA LEU A 399 4.28 -8.95 3.50
C LEU A 399 4.43 -7.76 2.54
N LEU A 400 3.32 -7.05 2.27
CA LEU A 400 3.24 -6.04 1.22
C LEU A 400 3.60 -4.62 1.69
N CYS A 401 3.22 -4.28 2.93
CA CYS A 401 3.47 -2.95 3.49
C CYS A 401 4.67 -2.92 4.46
N GLY A 402 5.12 -4.08 4.95
CA GLY A 402 6.19 -4.17 5.95
C GLY A 402 5.84 -3.53 7.29
N GLN A 403 4.57 -3.22 7.53
CA GLN A 403 4.08 -2.63 8.78
C GLN A 403 2.65 -3.06 9.07
N SER A 404 2.29 -3.07 10.34
CA SER A 404 0.94 -3.33 10.81
C SER A 404 0.69 -2.61 12.13
N SER A 405 -0.58 -2.47 12.52
CA SER A 405 -0.98 -1.89 13.80
C SER A 405 -1.70 -2.94 14.64
N LEU A 406 -1.23 -3.20 15.86
CA LEU A 406 -1.91 -4.07 16.81
C LEU A 406 -3.11 -3.36 17.47
N LEU A 407 -3.12 -2.03 17.47
CA LEU A 407 -4.22 -1.22 18.00
C LEU A 407 -5.42 -1.13 17.03
N ALA A 408 -5.26 -1.59 15.78
CA ALA A 408 -6.30 -1.48 14.77
C ALA A 408 -7.69 -1.98 15.21
N PRO A 409 -7.88 -3.11 15.91
CA PRO A 409 -9.21 -3.53 16.35
C PRO A 409 -9.88 -2.53 17.28
N VAL A 410 -9.12 -1.95 18.22
CA VAL A 410 -9.63 -0.97 19.19
C VAL A 410 -9.94 0.36 18.48
N CYS A 411 -9.01 0.86 17.67
CA CYS A 411 -9.20 2.09 16.91
C CYS A 411 -10.40 1.97 15.96
N ASN A 412 -10.56 0.84 15.27
CA ASN A 412 -11.68 0.60 14.40
C ASN A 412 -13.01 0.56 15.16
N LEU A 413 -13.06 -0.05 16.34
CA LEU A 413 -14.27 -0.09 17.17
C LEU A 413 -14.73 1.31 17.58
N LEU A 414 -13.79 2.18 17.93
CA LEU A 414 -14.08 3.53 18.44
C LEU A 414 -14.30 4.54 17.31
N LEU A 415 -13.47 4.51 16.26
CA LEU A 415 -13.42 5.58 15.25
C LEU A 415 -14.31 5.29 14.03
N ILE A 416 -14.55 4.02 13.66
CA ILE A 416 -15.42 3.73 12.49
C ILE A 416 -16.83 4.32 12.65
N PRO A 417 -17.52 4.25 13.81
CA PRO A 417 -18.82 4.87 13.96
C PRO A 417 -18.83 6.38 13.68
N LEU A 418 -17.79 7.09 14.13
CA LEU A 418 -17.63 8.53 13.86
C LEU A 418 -17.39 8.79 12.38
N CYS A 419 -16.54 7.97 11.74
CA CYS A 419 -16.27 8.05 10.31
C CYS A 419 -17.54 7.81 9.48
N ILE A 420 -18.38 6.84 9.88
CA ILE A 420 -19.67 6.58 9.24
C ILE A 420 -20.58 7.82 9.32
N ALA A 421 -20.64 8.49 10.46
CA ALA A 421 -21.41 9.71 10.61
C ALA A 421 -20.90 10.82 9.65
N VAL A 422 -19.58 11.02 9.56
CA VAL A 422 -18.96 11.96 8.61
C VAL A 422 -19.35 11.62 7.16
N ILE A 423 -19.28 10.34 6.79
CA ILE A 423 -19.65 9.86 5.45
C ILE A 423 -21.13 10.15 5.16
N TYR A 424 -22.03 9.96 6.12
CA TYR A 424 -23.46 10.29 5.95
C TYR A 424 -23.69 11.79 5.76
N PHE A 425 -22.97 12.66 6.48
CA PHE A 425 -23.02 14.11 6.22
C PHE A 425 -22.54 14.44 4.81
N GLY A 426 -21.46 13.79 4.35
CA GLY A 426 -20.98 13.93 2.98
C GLY A 426 -22.00 13.49 1.93
N PHE A 427 -22.64 12.34 2.11
CA PHE A 427 -23.69 11.89 1.19
C PHE A 427 -24.91 12.79 1.20
N SER A 428 -25.33 13.31 2.38
CA SER A 428 -26.43 14.28 2.43
C SER A 428 -26.10 15.56 1.66
N LEU A 429 -24.86 16.05 1.76
CA LEU A 429 -24.37 17.20 1.01
C LEU A 429 -24.44 16.97 -0.50
N LEU A 430 -23.97 15.78 -0.95
CA LEU A 430 -23.98 15.41 -2.36
C LEU A 430 -25.41 15.24 -2.90
N LEU A 431 -26.28 14.52 -2.20
CA LEU A 431 -27.63 14.22 -2.65
C LEU A 431 -28.51 15.47 -2.70
N THR A 432 -28.27 16.44 -1.81
CA THR A 432 -29.06 17.71 -1.75
C THR A 432 -28.46 18.81 -2.60
N GLY A 433 -27.39 18.56 -3.38
CA GLY A 433 -26.71 19.58 -4.17
C GLY A 433 -26.08 20.70 -3.33
N GLY A 434 -25.79 20.41 -2.05
CA GLY A 434 -25.18 21.35 -1.12
C GLY A 434 -26.15 22.07 -0.18
N LEU A 435 -27.46 21.79 -0.21
CA LEU A 435 -28.44 22.40 0.70
C LEU A 435 -28.16 22.10 2.18
N THR A 436 -27.62 20.93 2.48
CA THR A 436 -27.23 20.53 3.84
C THR A 436 -25.86 21.08 4.27
N GLY A 437 -25.32 22.08 3.55
CA GLY A 437 -24.03 22.69 3.87
C GLY A 437 -23.95 23.30 5.27
N PHE A 438 -25.08 23.66 5.89
CA PHE A 438 -25.15 24.15 7.28
C PHE A 438 -24.69 23.07 8.31
N LEU A 439 -24.63 21.79 7.93
CA LEU A 439 -24.13 20.71 8.78
C LEU A 439 -22.59 20.52 8.69
N LEU A 440 -21.93 21.19 7.76
CA LEU A 440 -20.48 21.05 7.55
C LEU A 440 -19.64 21.43 8.78
N PRO A 441 -19.94 22.49 9.57
CA PRO A 441 -19.19 22.78 10.79
C PRO A 441 -19.23 21.62 11.80
N PHE A 442 -20.37 20.95 11.93
CA PHE A 442 -20.52 19.79 12.80
C PHE A 442 -19.73 18.59 12.28
N ALA A 443 -19.77 18.33 10.97
CA ALA A 443 -18.93 17.32 10.34
C ALA A 443 -17.43 17.63 10.50
N GLY A 444 -17.03 18.90 10.43
CA GLY A 444 -15.66 19.36 10.72
C GLY A 444 -15.23 19.07 12.16
N MET A 445 -16.11 19.27 13.14
CA MET A 445 -15.86 18.91 14.53
C MET A 445 -15.61 17.40 14.69
N LEU A 446 -16.40 16.56 14.02
CA LEU A 446 -16.16 15.11 14.03
C LEU A 446 -14.84 14.75 13.36
N CYS A 447 -14.49 15.36 12.24
CA CYS A 447 -13.19 15.16 11.57
C CYS A 447 -12.04 15.55 12.49
N ARG A 448 -12.15 16.65 13.23
CA ARG A 448 -11.16 17.07 14.23
C ARG A 448 -11.02 16.03 15.33
N LEU A 449 -12.14 15.52 15.88
CA LEU A 449 -12.14 14.49 16.91
C LEU A 449 -11.44 13.21 16.41
N ILE A 450 -11.77 12.75 15.19
CA ILE A 450 -11.15 11.57 14.57
C ILE A 450 -9.65 11.79 14.41
N ARG A 451 -9.22 12.95 13.91
CA ARG A 451 -7.82 13.31 13.69
C ARG A 451 -7.03 13.32 15.00
N VAL A 452 -7.56 13.97 16.05
CA VAL A 452 -6.93 14.02 17.38
C VAL A 452 -6.83 12.63 18.00
N ALA A 453 -7.90 11.84 17.94
CA ALA A 453 -7.90 10.48 18.46
C ALA A 453 -6.93 9.56 17.69
N ALA A 454 -6.83 9.69 16.38
CA ALA A 454 -5.86 8.95 15.58
C ALA A 454 -4.41 9.37 15.91
N ALA A 455 -4.15 10.67 16.09
CA ALA A 455 -2.84 11.18 16.50
C ALA A 455 -2.45 10.69 17.90
N PHE A 456 -3.40 10.65 18.82
CA PHE A 456 -3.19 10.06 20.16
C PHE A 456 -2.88 8.56 20.06
N ALA A 457 -3.68 7.80 19.30
CA ALA A 457 -3.44 6.36 19.08
C ALA A 457 -2.07 6.09 18.45
N ALA A 458 -1.60 6.96 17.56
CA ALA A 458 -0.31 6.84 16.90
C ALA A 458 0.89 6.96 17.86
N ARG A 459 0.71 7.63 19.03
CA ARG A 459 1.75 7.78 20.07
C ARG A 459 1.81 6.59 21.01
N LEU A 460 0.78 5.74 21.03
CA LEU A 460 0.75 4.58 21.91
C LEU A 460 1.75 3.50 21.45
N PRO A 461 2.35 2.74 22.37
CA PRO A 461 3.18 1.60 22.04
C PRO A 461 2.36 0.58 21.21
N PHE A 462 3.03 -0.14 20.32
CA PHE A 462 2.42 -1.13 19.40
C PHE A 462 1.45 -0.56 18.35
N SER A 463 1.28 0.76 18.26
CA SER A 463 0.52 1.40 17.19
C SER A 463 1.15 1.15 15.82
N LYS A 464 2.47 1.15 15.74
CA LYS A 464 3.23 0.92 14.53
C LYS A 464 4.25 -0.20 14.74
N MET A 465 3.97 -1.39 14.22
CA MET A 465 4.90 -2.50 14.19
C MET A 465 5.55 -2.57 12.80
N VAL A 466 6.83 -2.22 12.72
CA VAL A 466 7.62 -2.27 11.49
C VAL A 466 8.30 -3.63 11.37
N ILE A 467 8.11 -4.29 10.22
CA ILE A 467 8.66 -5.60 9.91
C ILE A 467 9.63 -5.43 8.73
N GLY A 468 10.88 -5.08 9.03
CA GLY A 468 11.90 -4.74 8.03
C GLY A 468 12.39 -5.96 7.22
N SER A 469 12.67 -7.08 7.88
CA SER A 469 13.27 -8.25 7.24
C SER A 469 12.28 -9.03 6.36
N ARG A 470 12.67 -9.34 5.11
CA ARG A 470 11.89 -10.21 4.20
C ARG A 470 11.68 -11.60 4.78
N MET A 471 12.69 -12.16 5.45
CA MET A 471 12.61 -13.49 6.07
C MET A 471 11.60 -13.51 7.21
N LEU A 472 11.58 -12.45 8.04
CA LEU A 472 10.61 -12.30 9.12
C LEU A 472 9.18 -12.17 8.57
N ARG A 473 8.99 -11.43 7.47
CA ARG A 473 7.68 -11.32 6.78
C ARG A 473 7.19 -12.68 6.30
N LEU A 474 8.06 -13.47 5.68
CA LEU A 474 7.72 -14.83 5.22
C LEU A 474 7.38 -15.75 6.39
N LEU A 475 8.15 -15.70 7.47
CA LEU A 475 7.90 -16.50 8.68
C LEU A 475 6.53 -16.17 9.27
N ILE A 476 6.16 -14.88 9.36
CA ILE A 476 4.85 -14.42 9.82
C ILE A 476 3.73 -14.98 8.94
N VAL A 477 3.88 -14.92 7.62
CA VAL A 477 2.87 -15.45 6.69
C VAL A 477 2.70 -16.94 6.86
N LEU A 478 3.80 -17.70 6.95
CA LEU A 478 3.77 -19.14 7.17
C LEU A 478 3.11 -19.50 8.53
N ALA A 479 3.44 -18.75 9.59
CA ALA A 479 2.82 -18.90 10.90
C ALA A 479 1.30 -18.63 10.84
N CYS A 480 0.87 -17.59 10.13
CA CYS A 480 -0.55 -17.29 9.96
C CYS A 480 -1.28 -18.40 9.18
N ILE A 481 -0.69 -18.90 8.09
CA ILE A 481 -1.24 -20.03 7.32
C ILE A 481 -1.35 -21.26 8.20
N PHE A 482 -0.32 -21.58 8.98
CA PHE A 482 -0.32 -22.70 9.92
C PHE A 482 -1.41 -22.57 10.98
N LEU A 483 -1.55 -21.41 11.60
CA LEU A 483 -2.60 -21.13 12.60
C LEU A 483 -4.01 -21.24 12.00
N LEU A 484 -4.22 -20.72 10.78
CA LEU A 484 -5.48 -20.88 10.05
C LEU A 484 -5.78 -22.36 9.78
N TYR A 485 -4.77 -23.13 9.35
CA TYR A 485 -4.91 -24.56 9.16
C TYR A 485 -5.34 -25.29 10.44
N LEU A 486 -4.66 -25.02 11.56
CA LEU A 486 -5.01 -25.60 12.87
C LEU A 486 -6.43 -25.24 13.31
N MET A 487 -6.82 -23.99 13.08
CA MET A 487 -8.14 -23.49 13.41
C MET A 487 -9.26 -24.21 12.62
N PHE A 488 -9.07 -24.37 11.29
CA PHE A 488 -10.03 -25.08 10.43
C PHE A 488 -9.98 -26.61 10.59
N ALA A 489 -8.85 -27.16 11.05
CA ALA A 489 -8.73 -28.57 11.41
C ALA A 489 -9.52 -28.92 12.68
N GLY A 490 -10.09 -27.94 13.37
CA GLY A 490 -10.96 -28.18 14.51
C GLY A 490 -10.22 -28.40 15.83
N ILE A 491 -8.95 -28.02 15.91
CA ILE A 491 -8.11 -28.18 17.12
C ILE A 491 -8.74 -27.42 18.30
N PRO A 492 -8.73 -28.01 19.51
CA PRO A 492 -9.34 -27.41 20.69
C PRO A 492 -8.67 -26.07 21.03
N PRO A 493 -9.43 -25.11 21.60
CA PRO A 493 -8.96 -23.73 21.81
C PRO A 493 -7.70 -23.62 22.69
N LYS A 494 -7.50 -24.55 23.64
CA LYS A 494 -6.29 -24.59 24.47
C LYS A 494 -5.03 -24.89 23.65
N GLN A 495 -5.10 -25.87 22.74
CA GLN A 495 -3.98 -26.22 21.86
C GLN A 495 -3.73 -25.14 20.80
N LEU A 496 -4.80 -24.51 20.30
CA LEU A 496 -4.68 -23.35 19.39
C LEU A 496 -3.98 -22.18 20.09
N ALA A 497 -4.35 -21.88 21.34
CA ALA A 497 -3.69 -20.84 22.13
C ALA A 497 -2.20 -21.17 22.36
N ALA A 498 -1.86 -22.43 22.66
CA ALA A 498 -0.48 -22.87 22.79
C ALA A 498 0.30 -22.75 21.48
N ALA A 499 -0.30 -23.08 20.34
CA ALA A 499 0.31 -22.90 19.03
C ALA A 499 0.52 -21.41 18.69
N MET A 500 -0.44 -20.54 19.05
CA MET A 500 -0.29 -19.09 18.90
C MET A 500 0.86 -18.53 19.73
N LEU A 501 0.97 -18.97 21.00
CA LEU A 501 2.07 -18.57 21.87
C LEU A 501 3.40 -19.09 21.34
N GLY A 502 3.48 -20.34 20.93
CA GLY A 502 4.68 -20.94 20.33
C GLY A 502 5.15 -20.19 19.07
N THR A 503 4.21 -19.87 18.16
CA THR A 503 4.54 -19.08 16.95
C THR A 503 4.96 -17.65 17.29
N ALA A 504 4.36 -17.02 18.29
CA ALA A 504 4.76 -15.68 18.75
C ALA A 504 6.17 -15.69 19.35
N VAL A 505 6.51 -16.67 20.18
CA VAL A 505 7.86 -16.85 20.74
C VAL A 505 8.89 -17.10 19.63
N LEU A 506 8.55 -17.92 18.64
CA LEU A 506 9.42 -18.21 17.50
C LEU A 506 9.69 -16.96 16.65
N ILE A 507 8.67 -16.16 16.38
CA ILE A 507 8.76 -14.88 15.66
C ILE A 507 9.60 -13.87 16.48
N ALA A 508 9.38 -13.77 17.78
CA ALA A 508 10.13 -12.88 18.67
C ALA A 508 11.61 -13.29 18.74
N GLY A 509 11.90 -14.58 18.94
CA GLY A 509 13.26 -15.12 18.96
C GLY A 509 14.01 -14.88 17.64
N PHE A 510 13.36 -15.16 16.52
CA PHE A 510 13.93 -14.87 15.20
C PHE A 510 14.16 -13.38 14.98
N SER A 511 13.22 -12.51 15.40
CA SER A 511 13.39 -11.06 15.35
C SER A 511 14.59 -10.59 16.19
N LEU A 512 14.81 -11.19 17.36
CA LEU A 512 15.95 -10.87 18.21
C LEU A 512 17.27 -11.29 17.56
N ILE A 513 17.34 -12.49 16.99
CA ILE A 513 18.52 -12.96 16.25
C ILE A 513 18.85 -11.99 15.11
N LEU A 514 17.85 -11.60 14.33
CA LEU A 514 18.05 -10.63 13.25
C LEU A 514 18.53 -9.27 13.73
N ARG A 515 18.10 -8.82 14.92
CA ARG A 515 18.59 -7.58 15.52
C ARG A 515 20.05 -7.70 15.98
N ILE A 516 20.42 -8.81 16.58
CA ILE A 516 21.81 -9.07 17.00
C ILE A 516 22.74 -9.11 15.78
N GLN A 517 22.34 -9.84 14.73
CA GLN A 517 23.09 -9.84 13.47
C GLN A 517 23.18 -8.46 12.83
N ALA A 518 22.11 -7.67 12.94
CA ALA A 518 22.07 -6.32 12.40
C ALA A 518 23.05 -5.35 13.07
N ARG A 519 23.37 -5.57 14.34
CA ARG A 519 24.36 -4.78 15.08
C ARG A 519 25.81 -5.08 14.68
N GLN A 520 26.05 -6.25 14.09
CA GLN A 520 27.37 -6.67 13.64
C GLN A 520 27.65 -6.27 12.18
N GLU A 521 26.74 -5.60 11.50
CA GLU A 521 26.86 -5.23 10.09
C GLU A 521 26.84 -3.72 9.93
N MET A 522 27.77 -3.16 9.16
CA MET A 522 27.61 -1.80 8.64
C MET A 522 26.63 -1.80 7.47
N ARG A 523 25.68 -0.90 7.49
CA ARG A 523 24.63 -0.78 6.48
C ARG A 523 24.67 0.58 5.81
N ILE A 524 24.76 0.59 4.51
CA ILE A 524 24.69 1.80 3.69
C ILE A 524 23.48 1.69 2.79
N ALA A 525 22.49 2.53 3.01
CA ALA A 525 21.32 2.65 2.15
C ALA A 525 21.52 3.82 1.18
N VAL A 526 21.53 3.50 -0.10
CA VAL A 526 21.57 4.48 -1.19
C VAL A 526 20.15 4.82 -1.57
N LEU A 527 19.70 6.06 -1.32
CA LEU A 527 18.34 6.51 -1.47
C LEU A 527 18.25 7.67 -2.45
N GLY A 528 17.27 7.68 -3.35
CA GLY A 528 17.06 8.84 -4.22
C GLY A 528 16.48 8.51 -5.59
N GLY A 529 16.38 9.52 -6.46
CA GLY A 529 15.98 9.39 -7.86
C GLY A 529 17.15 8.98 -8.77
N SER A 530 16.87 8.86 -10.07
CA SER A 530 17.82 8.32 -11.08
C SER A 530 19.14 9.08 -11.24
N LYS A 531 19.25 10.28 -10.67
CA LYS A 531 20.45 11.15 -10.82
C LYS A 531 20.94 11.76 -9.51
N GLN A 532 20.33 11.44 -8.39
CA GLN A 532 20.60 12.07 -7.11
C GLN A 532 20.44 11.03 -6.01
N ALA A 533 21.44 10.87 -5.17
CA ALA A 533 21.41 9.91 -4.09
C ALA A 533 21.78 10.55 -2.75
N ALA A 534 21.03 10.20 -1.72
CA ALA A 534 21.43 10.36 -0.34
C ALA A 534 21.81 9.00 0.23
N LEU A 535 22.78 8.99 1.10
CA LEU A 535 23.29 7.80 1.75
C LEU A 535 22.91 7.84 3.22
N VAL A 536 22.38 6.74 3.73
CA VAL A 536 22.18 6.55 5.16
C VAL A 536 23.10 5.40 5.59
N ILE A 537 24.05 5.74 6.42
CA ILE A 537 25.06 4.85 6.93
C ILE A 537 24.70 4.52 8.37
N SER A 538 24.64 3.26 8.72
CA SER A 538 24.34 2.83 10.08
C SER A 538 25.18 1.63 10.47
N ALA A 539 25.82 1.72 11.62
CA ALA A 539 26.55 0.62 12.24
C ALA A 539 26.33 0.69 13.75
N ASP A 540 26.06 -0.43 14.37
CA ASP A 540 25.61 -0.54 15.76
C ASP A 540 24.38 0.34 16.02
N ASP A 541 24.46 1.32 16.88
CA ASP A 541 23.38 2.28 17.17
C ASP A 541 23.65 3.68 16.58
N GLU A 542 24.74 3.84 15.83
CA GLU A 542 25.15 5.10 15.20
C GLU A 542 24.62 5.22 13.77
N THR A 543 24.07 6.38 13.40
CA THR A 543 23.49 6.64 12.09
C THR A 543 23.94 7.98 11.53
N TRP A 544 24.57 7.95 10.36
CA TRP A 544 24.96 9.14 9.61
C TRP A 544 24.18 9.23 8.30
N ILE A 545 23.87 10.46 7.92
CA ILE A 545 23.18 10.77 6.68
C ILE A 545 24.10 11.66 5.85
N THR A 546 24.35 11.26 4.62
CA THR A 546 25.19 12.00 3.67
C THR A 546 24.39 12.33 2.43
N ASP A 547 24.19 13.62 2.13
CA ASP A 547 23.55 14.08 0.89
C ASP A 547 24.46 15.09 0.21
N LEU A 548 25.19 14.63 -0.79
CA LEU A 548 26.18 15.39 -1.52
C LEU A 548 25.64 15.98 -2.83
N THR A 549 24.35 15.81 -3.12
CA THR A 549 23.74 16.21 -4.40
C THR A 549 22.90 17.49 -4.35
N ASP A 550 22.84 18.18 -3.22
CA ASP A 550 22.04 19.39 -2.97
C ASP A 550 20.57 19.29 -3.44
N ALA A 551 19.98 18.10 -3.34
CA ALA A 551 18.66 17.81 -3.82
C ALA A 551 17.62 17.76 -2.67
N PRO A 552 16.70 18.73 -2.56
CA PRO A 552 15.73 18.78 -1.44
C PRO A 552 14.78 17.58 -1.38
N ARG A 553 14.60 16.87 -2.49
CA ARG A 553 13.77 15.65 -2.53
C ARG A 553 14.40 14.46 -1.81
N ASN A 554 15.71 14.38 -1.74
CA ASN A 554 16.41 13.31 -1.05
C ASN A 554 16.05 13.26 0.43
N ALA A 555 15.83 14.41 1.04
CA ALA A 555 15.37 14.51 2.43
C ALA A 555 14.08 13.75 2.70
N GLN A 556 13.14 13.73 1.76
CA GLN A 556 11.89 12.98 1.89
C GLN A 556 12.14 11.46 1.83
N TYR A 557 13.01 11.00 0.92
CA TYR A 557 13.39 9.58 0.84
C TYR A 557 14.12 9.13 2.11
N THR A 558 15.04 9.95 2.59
CA THR A 558 15.84 9.70 3.80
C THR A 558 14.96 9.66 5.05
N ALA A 559 14.14 10.69 5.27
CA ALA A 559 13.23 10.74 6.41
C ALA A 559 12.26 9.55 6.42
N ARG A 560 11.80 9.15 5.23
CA ARG A 560 10.96 7.98 5.07
C ARG A 560 11.71 6.69 5.40
N TYR A 561 12.96 6.55 4.92
CA TYR A 561 13.81 5.39 5.23
C TYR A 561 14.03 5.25 6.73
N LEU A 562 14.42 6.32 7.41
CA LEU A 562 14.64 6.35 8.86
C LEU A 562 13.39 5.92 9.63
N LYS A 563 12.24 6.54 9.30
CA LYS A 563 10.93 6.17 9.90
C LYS A 563 10.57 4.70 9.66
N ASP A 564 10.90 4.18 8.50
CA ASP A 564 10.56 2.83 8.07
C ASP A 564 11.50 1.77 8.64
N SER A 565 12.76 2.13 8.82
CA SER A 565 13.77 1.29 9.47
C SER A 565 13.67 1.31 11.00
N GLY A 566 12.83 2.21 11.56
CA GLY A 566 12.68 2.38 12.99
C GLY A 566 13.83 3.14 13.65
N ILE A 567 14.62 3.86 12.84
CA ILE A 567 15.73 4.70 13.30
C ILE A 567 15.13 5.99 13.85
N ALA A 568 15.42 6.30 15.12
CA ALA A 568 14.81 7.41 15.83
C ALA A 568 15.44 8.78 15.51
N GLY A 569 16.63 8.80 14.94
CA GLY A 569 17.37 10.01 14.61
C GLY A 569 18.62 9.71 13.81
N ALA A 570 19.38 10.74 13.51
CA ALA A 570 20.73 10.66 12.93
C ALA A 570 21.69 11.33 13.87
N ASP A 571 22.86 10.73 14.09
CA ASP A 571 23.91 11.30 14.91
C ASP A 571 24.66 12.38 14.12
N MET A 572 24.81 12.20 12.83
CA MET A 572 25.43 13.13 11.92
C MET A 572 24.63 13.33 10.63
N LEU A 573 24.54 14.58 10.16
CA LEU A 573 23.92 14.97 8.91
C LEU A 573 24.93 15.77 8.07
N LEU A 574 25.42 15.18 6.98
CA LEU A 574 26.37 15.75 6.05
C LEU A 574 25.66 16.27 4.81
N LEU A 575 25.73 17.58 4.54
CA LEU A 575 25.03 18.22 3.44
C LEU A 575 25.97 19.04 2.58
N SER A 576 25.84 18.92 1.26
CA SER A 576 26.63 19.69 0.31
C SER A 576 26.13 21.12 0.11
N GLY A 577 24.83 21.39 0.28
CA GLY A 577 24.27 22.69 -0.06
C GLY A 577 22.99 23.06 0.67
N MET A 578 22.55 24.30 0.43
CA MET A 578 21.42 24.94 1.13
C MET A 578 20.05 24.41 0.72
N ARG A 579 19.91 23.91 -0.52
CA ARG A 579 18.64 23.35 -1.00
C ARG A 579 18.34 22.02 -0.31
N ALA A 580 19.37 21.19 -0.14
CA ALA A 580 19.27 19.97 0.63
C ALA A 580 18.94 20.31 2.09
N ALA A 581 19.63 21.27 2.71
CA ALA A 581 19.40 21.70 4.08
C ALA A 581 17.94 22.10 4.34
N ALA A 582 17.36 22.93 3.48
CA ALA A 582 15.95 23.32 3.57
C ALA A 582 14.98 22.11 3.46
N GLY A 583 15.31 21.16 2.57
CA GLY A 583 14.55 19.91 2.42
C GLY A 583 14.60 19.04 3.68
N TYR A 584 15.79 18.88 4.27
CA TYR A 584 15.97 18.11 5.51
C TYR A 584 15.32 18.77 6.72
N GLN A 585 15.35 20.08 6.81
CA GLN A 585 14.63 20.82 7.86
C GLN A 585 13.14 20.52 7.85
N GLN A 586 12.53 20.49 6.68
CA GLN A 586 11.12 20.19 6.52
C GLN A 586 10.81 18.70 6.74
N ALA A 587 11.68 17.81 6.28
CA ALA A 587 11.43 16.37 6.28
C ALA A 587 11.75 15.68 7.60
N LEU A 588 12.77 16.16 8.33
CA LEU A 588 13.23 15.55 9.58
C LEU A 588 12.55 16.12 10.82
N GLY A 589 11.74 17.15 10.75
CA GLY A 589 11.16 17.97 11.80
C GLY A 589 10.97 17.38 13.22
N ASP A 590 10.68 16.07 13.31
CA ASP A 590 10.49 15.34 14.58
C ASP A 590 11.62 14.34 14.90
N LEU A 591 12.64 14.23 14.04
CA LEU A 591 13.75 13.31 14.25
C LEU A 591 14.90 14.03 14.97
N ARG A 592 15.56 13.33 15.88
CA ARG A 592 16.76 13.86 16.55
C ARG A 592 17.92 13.89 15.56
N VAL A 593 18.60 15.03 15.48
CA VAL A 593 19.85 15.18 14.72
C VAL A 593 20.93 15.62 15.71
N GLY A 594 21.99 14.82 15.84
CA GLY A 594 23.07 15.06 16.78
C GLY A 594 23.96 16.24 16.36
N ALA A 595 24.45 16.20 15.11
CA ALA A 595 25.26 17.26 14.52
C ALA A 595 24.96 17.44 13.06
N VAL A 596 25.18 18.64 12.50
CA VAL A 596 25.04 18.96 11.09
C VAL A 596 26.37 19.46 10.57
N THR A 597 26.84 18.90 9.47
CA THR A 597 28.05 19.36 8.76
C THR A 597 27.65 19.87 7.39
N LEU A 598 28.10 21.10 7.08
CA LEU A 598 27.84 21.76 5.81
C LEU A 598 29.18 22.03 5.10
N ARG A 599 29.20 21.73 3.81
CA ARG A 599 30.40 21.88 3.00
C ARG A 599 30.71 23.33 2.62
N HIS A 600 29.70 24.19 2.49
CA HIS A 600 29.86 25.60 2.12
C HIS A 600 29.25 26.54 3.17
N ALA A 601 30.09 27.16 3.97
CA ALA A 601 29.72 27.99 5.13
C ALA A 601 29.09 29.35 4.77
N ALA A 602 29.37 29.91 3.59
CA ALA A 602 28.99 31.27 3.28
C ALA A 602 27.49 31.57 3.22
N ALA A 603 26.66 30.54 2.97
CA ALA A 603 25.22 30.67 2.82
C ALA A 603 24.41 30.45 4.11
N TRP A 604 25.05 29.94 5.17
CA TRP A 604 24.37 29.50 6.39
C TRP A 604 24.12 30.59 7.45
N ARG A 605 24.79 31.70 7.37
CA ARG A 605 24.70 32.76 8.41
C ARG A 605 23.33 33.42 8.58
N GLN A 606 22.38 33.18 7.68
CA GLN A 606 21.07 33.85 7.70
C GLN A 606 19.89 33.05 8.23
N ASP A 607 19.94 31.73 8.36
CA ASP A 607 18.77 30.97 8.80
C ASP A 607 19.14 29.82 9.76
N SER A 608 19.27 30.18 11.04
CA SER A 608 19.69 29.27 12.13
C SER A 608 18.63 28.27 12.60
N ARG A 609 17.52 28.06 11.86
CA ARG A 609 16.38 27.28 12.35
C ARG A 609 16.48 25.76 12.19
N LEU A 610 17.43 25.27 11.39
CA LEU A 610 17.61 23.81 11.26
C LEU A 610 18.06 23.14 12.55
N CYS A 611 18.68 23.89 13.42
CA CYS A 611 19.50 23.28 14.42
C CYS A 611 19.05 23.48 15.85
N GLY A 612 18.08 24.33 16.14
CA GLY A 612 17.70 24.59 17.52
C GLY A 612 18.91 24.63 18.48
N GLN A 613 19.27 23.50 19.02
CA GLN A 613 20.46 23.29 19.87
C GLN A 613 21.52 22.38 19.22
N THR A 614 21.41 22.05 17.91
CA THR A 614 22.29 21.10 17.23
C THR A 614 23.59 21.81 16.81
N PRO A 615 24.78 21.28 17.11
CA PRO A 615 26.04 21.85 16.69
C PRO A 615 26.16 21.76 15.15
N VAL A 616 26.66 22.85 14.54
CA VAL A 616 26.92 22.95 13.10
C VAL A 616 28.40 23.10 12.86
N PHE A 617 28.96 22.22 12.08
CA PHE A 617 30.35 22.27 11.63
C PHE A 617 30.40 22.74 10.19
N CYS A 618 31.33 23.62 9.87
CA CYS A 618 31.56 24.09 8.52
C CYS A 618 33.05 23.90 8.21
N GLY A 619 33.34 23.27 7.06
CA GLY A 619 34.73 23.06 6.61
C GLY A 619 34.88 23.47 5.14
N GLU A 620 35.98 24.16 4.84
CA GLU A 620 36.42 24.51 3.49
C GLU A 620 37.58 23.63 3.01
N GLU A 621 38.17 22.83 3.93
CA GLU A 621 39.25 21.87 3.66
C GLU A 621 38.79 20.46 4.07
N THR A 622 39.68 19.49 3.94
CA THR A 622 39.42 18.09 4.35
C THR A 622 38.99 18.02 5.80
N LEU A 623 37.79 17.54 6.04
CA LEU A 623 37.18 17.42 7.37
C LEU A 623 37.24 15.97 7.85
N ARG A 624 37.88 15.75 8.99
CA ARG A 624 37.88 14.44 9.64
C ARG A 624 36.86 14.42 10.76
N LEU A 625 35.93 13.49 10.67
CA LEU A 625 34.90 13.24 11.66
C LEU A 625 35.10 11.83 12.22
N SER A 626 35.03 11.72 13.53
CA SER A 626 35.04 10.42 14.21
C SER A 626 33.80 10.26 15.06
N GLY A 627 33.04 9.23 14.81
CA GLY A 627 31.96 8.77 15.66
C GLY A 627 32.44 7.68 16.63
N ASP A 628 31.51 7.09 17.36
CA ASP A 628 31.81 5.98 18.28
C ASP A 628 32.15 4.68 17.54
N THR A 629 31.59 4.49 16.35
CA THR A 629 31.63 3.24 15.59
C THR A 629 32.48 3.35 14.31
N PHE A 630 32.41 4.49 13.63
CA PHE A 630 33.12 4.72 12.36
C PHE A 630 33.65 6.16 12.25
N ALA A 631 34.62 6.34 11.41
CA ALA A 631 35.22 7.63 11.10
C ALA A 631 35.05 7.98 9.62
N ALA A 632 35.01 9.25 9.29
CA ALA A 632 34.95 9.71 7.93
C ALA A 632 35.95 10.83 7.67
N GLU A 633 36.63 10.77 6.53
CA GLU A 633 37.42 11.84 5.97
C GLU A 633 36.69 12.41 4.75
N ILE A 634 36.32 13.70 4.81
CA ILE A 634 35.53 14.36 3.79
C ILE A 634 36.40 15.32 3.04
N SER A 635 36.59 15.02 1.77
CA SER A 635 37.29 15.91 0.82
C SER A 635 36.30 16.56 -0.15
N ASP A 636 36.79 17.38 -1.10
CA ASP A 636 35.91 18.07 -2.05
C ASP A 636 35.10 17.16 -2.95
N ASP A 637 35.61 16.01 -3.33
CA ASP A 637 35.00 15.10 -4.29
C ASP A 637 34.76 13.72 -3.75
N ALA A 638 35.15 13.43 -2.49
CA ALA A 638 35.01 12.13 -1.89
C ALA A 638 34.74 12.19 -0.38
N VAL A 639 34.11 11.16 0.12
CA VAL A 639 33.94 10.84 1.54
C VAL A 639 34.49 9.45 1.76
N ASP A 640 35.59 9.36 2.50
CA ASP A 640 36.19 8.10 2.87
C ASP A 640 35.71 7.68 4.25
N LEU A 641 35.07 6.52 4.32
CA LEU A 641 34.50 5.93 5.54
C LEU A 641 35.41 4.80 6.01
N LEU A 642 35.77 4.83 7.28
CA LEU A 642 36.57 3.81 7.95
C LEU A 642 35.72 3.13 9.03
N TRP A 643 35.53 1.82 8.91
CA TRP A 643 34.83 1.00 9.91
C TRP A 643 35.67 -0.24 10.25
N GLY A 644 36.34 -0.21 11.39
CA GLY A 644 37.34 -1.23 11.72
C GLY A 644 38.49 -1.23 10.70
N SER A 645 38.66 -2.36 10.00
CA SER A 645 39.63 -2.48 8.90
C SER A 645 39.03 -2.18 7.52
N LEU A 646 37.73 -1.90 7.44
CA LEU A 646 37.05 -1.68 6.17
C LEU A 646 37.13 -0.21 5.75
N HIS A 647 37.58 0.04 4.52
CA HIS A 647 37.66 1.34 3.89
C HIS A 647 36.64 1.47 2.73
N ILE A 648 35.70 2.40 2.84
CA ILE A 648 34.66 2.63 1.83
C ILE A 648 34.81 4.05 1.30
N CYS A 649 35.09 4.18 0.02
CA CYS A 649 35.19 5.48 -0.65
C CYS A 649 33.86 5.83 -1.34
N ILE A 650 33.32 7.00 -1.05
CA ILE A 650 32.10 7.56 -1.67
C ILE A 650 32.53 8.79 -2.45
N CYS A 651 32.54 8.72 -3.78
CA CYS A 651 33.11 9.77 -4.60
C CYS A 651 32.20 10.17 -5.76
N SER A 652 32.50 11.37 -6.35
CA SER A 652 31.86 11.78 -7.59
C SER A 652 32.30 10.88 -8.76
N PRO A 653 31.55 10.82 -9.89
CA PRO A 653 31.93 9.99 -11.04
C PRO A 653 33.30 10.31 -11.63
N ASP A 654 33.72 11.58 -11.53
CA ASP A 654 34.95 12.08 -12.09
C ASP A 654 36.11 12.04 -11.11
N ALA A 655 35.89 11.72 -9.83
CA ALA A 655 36.93 11.63 -8.82
C ALA A 655 37.63 10.27 -8.84
N GLU A 656 38.95 10.27 -8.63
CA GLU A 656 39.71 9.05 -8.42
C GLU A 656 39.42 8.50 -7.01
N PRO A 657 38.95 7.25 -6.88
CA PRO A 657 38.72 6.65 -5.57
C PRO A 657 40.07 6.40 -4.86
N ALA A 658 40.02 6.31 -3.54
CA ALA A 658 41.17 5.92 -2.75
C ALA A 658 41.70 4.56 -3.22
N PRO A 659 43.02 4.40 -3.43
CA PRO A 659 43.60 3.20 -4.05
C PRO A 659 43.46 1.94 -3.18
N ASP A 660 43.21 2.11 -1.88
CA ASP A 660 43.07 1.07 -0.87
C ASP A 660 41.62 0.85 -0.41
N ALA A 661 40.64 1.41 -1.13
CA ALA A 661 39.24 1.25 -0.77
C ALA A 661 38.71 -0.15 -1.09
N ASP A 662 38.13 -0.83 -0.08
CA ASP A 662 37.48 -2.14 -0.21
C ASP A 662 36.18 -2.05 -1.03
N ALA A 663 35.53 -0.89 -0.98
CA ALA A 663 34.34 -0.61 -1.77
C ALA A 663 34.31 0.84 -2.24
N VAL A 664 33.82 1.05 -3.44
CA VAL A 664 33.66 2.37 -4.03
C VAL A 664 32.21 2.62 -4.39
N ILE A 665 31.64 3.73 -3.92
CA ILE A 665 30.29 4.17 -4.27
C ILE A 665 30.41 5.47 -5.06
N ARG A 666 30.15 5.41 -6.37
CA ARG A 666 30.13 6.58 -7.25
C ARG A 666 28.73 7.13 -7.40
N TYR A 667 28.57 8.44 -7.22
CA TYR A 667 27.28 9.12 -7.37
C TYR A 667 27.48 10.46 -8.12
N GLY A 668 26.47 10.89 -8.88
CA GLY A 668 26.54 12.18 -9.58
C GLY A 668 25.26 12.53 -10.33
N GLU A 669 25.17 13.80 -10.77
CA GLU A 669 23.98 14.29 -11.48
C GLU A 669 23.79 13.68 -12.88
N ALA A 670 24.82 13.10 -13.46
CA ALA A 670 24.81 12.59 -14.83
C ALA A 670 24.63 11.08 -14.96
N ALA A 671 24.86 10.30 -13.90
CA ALA A 671 24.87 8.84 -13.94
C ALA A 671 24.03 8.22 -12.81
N GLU A 672 23.61 6.97 -13.01
CA GLU A 672 23.08 6.13 -11.94
C GLU A 672 24.20 5.86 -10.93
N CYS A 673 23.84 5.72 -9.65
CA CYS A 673 24.80 5.38 -8.62
C CYS A 673 25.47 4.03 -8.96
N GLU A 674 26.77 4.02 -9.04
CA GLU A 674 27.60 2.87 -9.32
C GLU A 674 28.30 2.41 -8.04
N ILE A 675 28.18 1.13 -7.72
CA ILE A 675 28.77 0.52 -6.53
C ILE A 675 29.73 -0.56 -6.98
N ILE A 676 30.98 -0.41 -6.63
CA ILE A 676 32.03 -1.41 -6.93
C ILE A 676 32.46 -2.03 -5.61
N SER A 677 32.26 -3.33 -5.45
CA SER A 677 32.72 -4.07 -4.28
C SER A 677 33.05 -5.51 -4.64
N ASN A 678 34.15 -6.03 -4.13
CA ASN A 678 34.64 -7.39 -4.38
C ASN A 678 34.71 -7.75 -5.88
N GLY A 679 35.16 -6.82 -6.73
CA GLY A 679 35.29 -7.00 -8.17
C GLY A 679 33.95 -7.08 -8.93
N ARG A 680 32.84 -6.72 -8.29
CA ARG A 680 31.50 -6.68 -8.89
C ARG A 680 30.99 -5.24 -8.92
N THR A 681 30.40 -4.87 -10.02
CA THR A 681 29.74 -3.57 -10.19
C THR A 681 28.22 -3.73 -10.09
N TYR A 682 27.61 -2.89 -9.29
CA TYR A 682 26.16 -2.79 -9.14
C TYR A 682 25.74 -1.37 -9.52
N CYS A 683 24.73 -1.22 -10.35
CA CYS A 683 24.21 0.09 -10.76
C CYS A 683 22.75 0.23 -10.30
N GLY A 684 22.37 1.40 -9.81
CA GLY A 684 21.02 1.77 -9.47
C GLY A 684 20.90 2.53 -8.15
N ASN A 685 19.69 3.06 -7.94
CA ASN A 685 19.32 3.77 -6.73
C ASN A 685 18.40 2.89 -5.87
N ASN A 686 18.23 3.27 -4.61
CA ASN A 686 17.45 2.51 -3.63
C ASN A 686 18.03 1.11 -3.36
N LEU A 687 19.35 1.07 -3.16
CA LEU A 687 20.09 -0.13 -2.81
C LEU A 687 20.47 -0.09 -1.32
N LEU A 688 20.52 -1.25 -0.70
CA LEU A 688 21.04 -1.44 0.65
C LEU A 688 22.26 -2.35 0.58
N LEU A 689 23.41 -1.81 0.94
CA LEU A 689 24.65 -2.54 1.11
C LEU A 689 24.77 -2.95 2.57
N ARG A 690 25.26 -4.16 2.79
CA ARG A 690 25.57 -4.68 4.11
C ARG A 690 27.00 -5.19 4.08
N PHE A 691 27.82 -4.60 4.90
CA PHE A 691 29.22 -5.00 5.08
C PHE A 691 29.33 -5.79 6.39
N ALA A 692 29.95 -6.96 6.31
CA ALA A 692 30.33 -7.71 7.48
C ALA A 692 31.74 -7.29 7.93
N PRO A 693 32.15 -7.52 9.19
CA PRO A 693 33.48 -7.15 9.69
C PRO A 693 34.64 -7.80 8.92
N ASP A 694 34.39 -8.90 8.22
CA ASP A 694 35.34 -9.62 7.37
C ASP A 694 35.46 -9.04 5.95
N GLY A 695 34.84 -7.89 5.67
CA GLY A 695 34.86 -7.24 4.35
C GLY A 695 33.84 -7.79 3.35
N GLY A 696 33.03 -8.79 3.73
CA GLY A 696 31.98 -9.34 2.88
C GLY A 696 30.87 -8.31 2.61
N CYS A 697 30.63 -7.96 1.34
CA CYS A 697 29.56 -7.04 0.94
C CYS A 697 28.39 -7.78 0.30
N LYS A 698 27.16 -7.44 0.75
CA LYS A 698 25.91 -7.96 0.20
C LYS A 698 25.02 -6.80 -0.22
N VAL A 699 24.71 -6.71 -1.52
CA VAL A 699 23.84 -5.70 -2.08
C VAL A 699 22.43 -6.24 -2.25
N THR A 700 21.45 -5.50 -1.75
CA THR A 700 20.02 -5.82 -1.86
C THR A 700 19.23 -4.55 -2.17
N PRO A 701 18.04 -4.64 -2.80
CA PRO A 701 17.18 -3.47 -2.89
C PRO A 701 16.83 -2.94 -1.49
N ALA A 702 16.91 -1.62 -1.32
CA ALA A 702 16.56 -0.94 -0.08
C ALA A 702 15.04 -0.85 0.06
N GLY A 703 14.36 -1.94 0.34
CA GLY A 703 12.90 -1.91 0.45
C GLY A 703 12.25 -3.27 0.64
#